data_72741eee57f199dab38730d8e1c17de8
#
_entry.id   72741eee57f199dab38730d8e1c17de8
#
_cell.length_a   1.000
_cell.length_b   1.000
_cell.length_c   1.000
_cell.angle_alpha   90.00
_cell.angle_beta   90.00
_cell.angle_gamma   90.00
#
_symmetry.space_group_name_H-M   'P 1'
#
loop_
_entity.id
_entity.type
_entity.pdbx_description
1 polymer ?
#
loop_
_entity_poly.entity_id
_entity_poly.type
_entity_poly.pdbx_seq_one_letter_code
_entity_poly.pdbx_strand_id
1 'polypeptide(L)'
;MKDALVALLSIISFCSRTTAVNASDTGIPQVQVQQEDGKWIISGLKNRIELNPSDLQMTVHAQGQTWTMIASFSGDLAVENSGARLALRLADAGKKEITPYDTGFKTGLKIVLTDFNHKDTRIDLQISLFLCLEGEQEELVCELIAVEKTATVLECFWPQAIAEDSFDSTVVPFMQGMLLPKDWPKKVWLYDTVCYGRGLYMPWWGHQKGKSAVLVLLETPEDAGCSFEHPEGGPTKMELRWIHSLGKLDYPRRVRLCFFQSGNYVDMAKRYRRHVQEIGHFVSLKEKVAGNPLVAKLIGSPVIHTGILSHIQPESSYYHKDDPAKNHQLVTFDKRAEELRQLAKKGIKRAYVHLDGWGFRGYDNLHPDILPPCPEAGGWGGMKRFAETCDQLGFVFAVHDQYRDYYLDAKSYDPNLTILSRNGTRPHGSTWFGGNQSILCSRLALGHVKKNYSSLLAHGVKVRGAYLDVFAVVPPDECYNPDHPATRTDCLKYRGACLDFLRAMGGVASSEEPADWAIPHIDLVHHGPYALAPDPGHGPAMGIPIPLFNLVYHDAILLPWSLGKGAWGIPENELGYLHGLINAGLPYLSLNPGKEELDQVRTMCALNERVGLLEMTRHEFLDGSFRKQRTTFADGTTVTVDFEKETFEISPRLPEIGSEE
;
A
#
# COMPACT_ATOMS: atom_id res chain seq x y z
N MET A 1 57.83 -0.78 -31.68
CA MET A 1 58.64 -1.55 -30.73
C MET A 1 57.71 -1.93 -29.62
N LYS A 2 57.02 -3.02 -29.70
CA LYS A 2 57.32 -4.44 -29.38
C LYS A 2 57.99 -4.50 -28.04
N ASP A 3 57.24 -5.03 -27.07
CA ASP A 3 57.57 -6.13 -26.16
C ASP A 3 56.45 -6.26 -25.14
N ALA A 4 55.60 -7.21 -25.24
CA ALA A 4 55.67 -8.61 -24.73
C ALA A 4 55.62 -8.67 -23.21
N LEU A 5 54.44 -8.95 -22.64
CA LEU A 5 54.24 -9.38 -21.25
C LEU A 5 53.73 -10.83 -21.26
N VAL A 6 54.61 -11.74 -20.83
CA VAL A 6 54.31 -13.16 -20.60
C VAL A 6 53.74 -13.28 -19.21
N ALA A 7 52.49 -13.75 -19.07
CA ALA A 7 51.90 -14.11 -17.80
C ALA A 7 52.14 -15.59 -17.49
N LEU A 8 52.82 -15.87 -16.37
CA LEU A 8 53.03 -17.20 -15.80
C LEU A 8 51.69 -17.67 -15.16
N LEU A 9 51.12 -18.73 -15.71
CA LEU A 9 50.08 -19.52 -15.06
C LEU A 9 50.74 -20.54 -14.12
N SER A 10 50.64 -20.34 -12.82
CA SER A 10 50.95 -21.35 -11.82
C SER A 10 49.71 -22.19 -11.54
N ILE A 11 49.70 -23.41 -12.02
CA ILE A 11 48.67 -24.40 -11.71
C ILE A 11 48.99 -24.96 -10.30
N ILE A 12 48.23 -24.53 -9.29
CA ILE A 12 48.19 -25.18 -7.99
C ILE A 12 47.07 -26.22 -8.05
N SER A 13 47.49 -27.50 -8.16
CA SER A 13 46.59 -28.64 -8.04
C SER A 13 46.22 -28.82 -6.56
N PHE A 14 45.06 -28.34 -6.16
CA PHE A 14 44.44 -28.68 -4.89
C PHE A 14 43.65 -29.99 -5.07
N CYS A 15 44.23 -31.08 -4.59
CA CYS A 15 43.54 -32.36 -4.43
C CYS A 15 42.52 -32.19 -3.27
N SER A 16 41.31 -31.68 -3.57
CA SER A 16 40.21 -31.67 -2.60
C SER A 16 39.63 -33.08 -2.51
N ARG A 17 39.90 -33.75 -1.40
CA ARG A 17 39.09 -34.89 -0.97
C ARG A 17 37.68 -34.32 -0.70
N THR A 18 36.77 -34.47 -1.65
CA THR A 18 35.35 -34.38 -1.43
C THR A 18 34.93 -35.53 -0.53
N THR A 19 34.90 -35.29 0.78
CA THR A 19 34.05 -36.08 1.66
C THR A 19 32.60 -35.75 1.25
N ALA A 20 31.93 -36.73 0.66
CA ALA A 20 30.49 -36.68 0.49
C ALA A 20 29.88 -36.54 1.88
N VAL A 21 29.43 -35.35 2.22
CA VAL A 21 28.55 -35.12 3.38
C VAL A 21 27.25 -35.77 3.01
N ASN A 22 26.92 -36.88 3.66
CA ASN A 22 25.58 -37.47 3.53
C ASN A 22 24.56 -36.43 3.93
N ALA A 23 23.64 -36.12 3.05
CA ALA A 23 22.53 -35.16 3.25
C ALA A 23 21.57 -35.56 4.39
N SER A 24 21.84 -36.66 5.10
CA SER A 24 21.02 -37.16 6.22
C SER A 24 21.33 -36.52 7.58
N ASP A 25 22.29 -35.58 7.69
CA ASP A 25 22.74 -35.06 8.99
C ASP A 25 22.41 -33.58 9.23
N THR A 26 21.58 -32.97 8.38
CA THR A 26 21.23 -31.53 8.52
C THR A 26 20.11 -31.26 9.52
N GLY A 27 19.52 -32.28 10.13
CA GLY A 27 18.44 -32.11 11.12
C GLY A 27 17.13 -31.47 10.58
N ILE A 28 17.05 -31.17 9.29
CA ILE A 28 15.84 -30.64 8.63
C ILE A 28 14.94 -31.83 8.31
N PRO A 29 13.71 -31.86 8.83
CA PRO A 29 12.75 -32.91 8.55
C PRO A 29 12.47 -32.97 7.06
N GLN A 30 12.57 -34.14 6.51
CA GLN A 30 12.32 -34.38 5.10
C GLN A 30 10.80 -34.33 4.84
N VAL A 31 10.33 -33.33 4.08
CA VAL A 31 8.94 -33.29 3.60
C VAL A 31 8.72 -34.48 2.66
N GLN A 32 7.68 -35.25 2.92
CA GLN A 32 7.33 -36.43 2.13
C GLN A 32 6.15 -36.17 1.23
N VAL A 33 6.18 -36.73 0.02
CA VAL A 33 5.09 -36.63 -0.95
C VAL A 33 4.68 -38.04 -1.34
N GLN A 34 3.39 -38.36 -1.16
CA GLN A 34 2.84 -39.67 -1.46
C GLN A 34 1.39 -39.58 -1.96
N GLN A 35 0.87 -40.67 -2.45
CA GLN A 35 -0.52 -40.79 -2.85
C GLN A 35 -1.25 -41.77 -1.92
N GLU A 36 -2.35 -41.35 -1.31
CA GLU A 36 -3.18 -42.13 -0.40
C GLU A 36 -4.66 -41.94 -0.78
N ASP A 37 -5.41 -43.02 -0.87
CA ASP A 37 -6.86 -43.01 -1.12
C ASP A 37 -7.29 -42.08 -2.27
N GLY A 38 -6.49 -42.03 -3.33
CA GLY A 38 -6.76 -41.22 -4.52
C GLY A 38 -6.41 -39.73 -4.36
N LYS A 39 -5.92 -39.30 -3.20
CA LYS A 39 -5.42 -37.96 -2.94
C LYS A 39 -3.89 -37.88 -2.97
N TRP A 40 -3.35 -36.73 -3.25
CA TRP A 40 -1.94 -36.41 -3.05
C TRP A 40 -1.73 -35.79 -1.67
N ILE A 41 -0.73 -36.29 -0.97
CA ILE A 41 -0.37 -35.87 0.39
C ILE A 41 1.03 -35.31 0.39
N ILE A 42 1.19 -34.11 0.95
CA ILE A 42 2.48 -33.51 1.27
C ILE A 42 2.55 -33.45 2.79
N SER A 43 3.52 -34.15 3.40
CA SER A 43 3.64 -34.25 4.84
C SER A 43 4.99 -33.69 5.31
N GLY A 44 4.92 -32.60 6.05
CA GLY A 44 6.01 -32.08 6.87
C GLY A 44 5.87 -32.50 8.33
N LEU A 45 6.65 -31.94 9.23
CA LEU A 45 6.52 -32.12 10.68
C LEU A 45 5.40 -31.27 11.28
N LYS A 46 5.22 -30.06 10.74
CA LYS A 46 4.26 -29.07 11.27
C LYS A 46 2.96 -29.06 10.48
N ASN A 47 3.06 -29.23 9.18
CA ASN A 47 1.94 -29.07 8.26
C ASN A 47 1.78 -30.27 7.33
N ARG A 48 0.55 -30.67 7.09
CA ARG A 48 0.17 -31.71 6.13
C ARG A 48 -0.89 -31.17 5.18
N ILE A 49 -0.67 -31.35 3.88
CA ILE A 49 -1.58 -30.90 2.83
C ILE A 49 -2.15 -32.11 2.11
N GLU A 50 -3.45 -32.09 1.90
CA GLU A 50 -4.18 -33.07 1.08
C GLU A 50 -4.72 -32.34 -0.16
N LEU A 51 -4.39 -32.82 -1.35
CA LEU A 51 -4.90 -32.35 -2.62
C LEU A 51 -5.78 -33.41 -3.25
N ASN A 52 -7.03 -33.07 -3.54
CA ASN A 52 -7.91 -33.89 -4.36
C ASN A 52 -7.65 -33.61 -5.86
N PRO A 53 -7.13 -34.59 -6.65
CA PRO A 53 -6.78 -34.34 -8.05
C PRO A 53 -7.99 -34.17 -8.97
N SER A 54 -9.20 -34.60 -8.54
CA SER A 54 -10.40 -34.50 -9.37
C SER A 54 -10.91 -33.07 -9.53
N ASP A 55 -10.88 -32.30 -8.43
CA ASP A 55 -11.46 -30.96 -8.33
C ASP A 55 -10.49 -29.90 -7.81
N LEU A 56 -9.23 -30.26 -7.56
CA LEU A 56 -8.17 -29.40 -7.02
C LEU A 56 -8.48 -28.80 -5.64
N GLN A 57 -9.43 -29.37 -4.89
CA GLN A 57 -9.68 -28.99 -3.51
C GLN A 57 -8.47 -29.31 -2.65
N MET A 58 -8.09 -28.36 -1.78
CA MET A 58 -7.00 -28.54 -0.85
C MET A 58 -7.50 -28.50 0.60
N THR A 59 -6.91 -29.36 1.44
CA THR A 59 -7.10 -29.31 2.88
C THR A 59 -5.72 -29.25 3.54
N VAL A 60 -5.52 -28.25 4.40
CA VAL A 60 -4.27 -28.06 5.13
C VAL A 60 -4.51 -28.33 6.60
N HIS A 61 -3.82 -29.34 7.13
CA HIS A 61 -3.74 -29.64 8.57
C HIS A 61 -2.49 -28.96 9.11
N ALA A 62 -2.68 -27.86 9.79
CA ALA A 62 -1.59 -27.03 10.30
C ALA A 62 -1.75 -26.82 11.79
N GLN A 63 -0.74 -27.28 12.56
CA GLN A 63 -0.61 -26.99 13.98
C GLN A 63 -1.91 -27.24 14.79
N GLY A 64 -2.61 -28.34 14.49
CA GLY A 64 -3.82 -28.76 15.21
C GLY A 64 -5.12 -28.16 14.70
N GLN A 65 -5.09 -27.38 13.63
CA GLN A 65 -6.27 -26.87 12.93
C GLN A 65 -6.33 -27.37 11.49
N THR A 66 -7.56 -27.39 10.96
CA THR A 66 -7.82 -27.73 9.55
C THR A 66 -8.37 -26.51 8.83
N TRP A 67 -7.73 -26.19 7.70
CA TRP A 67 -8.09 -25.12 6.79
C TRP A 67 -8.45 -25.74 5.43
N THR A 68 -9.70 -25.64 5.03
CA THR A 68 -10.16 -26.19 3.75
C THR A 68 -10.31 -25.08 2.73
N MET A 69 -9.68 -25.23 1.58
CA MET A 69 -9.91 -24.37 0.43
C MET A 69 -11.04 -24.97 -0.41
N ILE A 70 -11.86 -24.13 -1.01
CA ILE A 70 -12.94 -24.59 -1.88
C ILE A 70 -12.38 -25.32 -3.10
N ALA A 71 -13.19 -26.15 -3.73
CA ALA A 71 -12.84 -26.81 -4.98
C ALA A 71 -12.76 -25.80 -6.14
N SER A 72 -12.01 -26.16 -7.19
CA SER A 72 -12.04 -25.46 -8.47
C SER A 72 -13.49 -25.28 -8.95
N PHE A 73 -13.82 -24.11 -9.45
CA PHE A 73 -15.18 -23.72 -9.83
C PHE A 73 -15.24 -23.18 -11.27
N SER A 74 -16.43 -23.12 -11.85
CA SER A 74 -16.62 -22.60 -13.21
C SER A 74 -16.24 -21.11 -13.27
N GLY A 75 -15.25 -20.77 -14.08
CA GLY A 75 -14.75 -19.40 -14.24
C GLY A 75 -13.53 -19.08 -13.37
N ASP A 76 -12.98 -20.04 -12.61
CA ASP A 76 -11.71 -19.85 -11.90
C ASP A 76 -10.51 -19.65 -12.86
N LEU A 77 -10.71 -19.85 -14.15
CA LEU A 77 -9.79 -19.50 -15.22
C LEU A 77 -10.55 -18.77 -16.33
N ALA A 78 -10.32 -17.47 -16.48
CA ALA A 78 -10.85 -16.69 -17.60
C ALA A 78 -9.77 -16.48 -18.65
N VAL A 79 -10.07 -16.79 -19.90
CA VAL A 79 -9.15 -16.63 -21.03
C VAL A 79 -9.80 -15.85 -22.18
N GLU A 80 -8.98 -15.19 -22.98
CA GLU A 80 -9.37 -14.68 -24.29
C GLU A 80 -8.83 -15.62 -25.36
N ASN A 81 -9.69 -16.13 -26.22
CA ASN A 81 -9.31 -16.93 -27.38
C ASN A 81 -10.03 -16.41 -28.62
N SER A 82 -9.28 -16.04 -29.65
CA SER A 82 -9.81 -15.47 -30.90
C SER A 82 -10.75 -14.27 -30.67
N GLY A 83 -10.45 -13.41 -29.70
CA GLY A 83 -11.21 -12.21 -29.36
C GLY A 83 -12.45 -12.47 -28.48
N ALA A 84 -12.74 -13.71 -28.10
CA ALA A 84 -13.84 -14.05 -27.20
C ALA A 84 -13.33 -14.35 -25.79
N ARG A 85 -13.99 -13.77 -24.77
CA ARG A 85 -13.75 -14.13 -23.36
C ARG A 85 -14.47 -15.45 -23.05
N LEU A 86 -13.73 -16.43 -22.56
CA LEU A 86 -14.22 -17.75 -22.17
C LEU A 86 -13.97 -17.97 -20.68
N ALA A 87 -14.97 -18.50 -20.00
CA ALA A 87 -14.87 -18.96 -18.62
C ALA A 87 -14.59 -20.46 -18.63
N LEU A 88 -13.45 -20.86 -18.09
CA LEU A 88 -13.02 -22.24 -17.97
C LEU A 88 -12.98 -22.63 -16.48
N ARG A 89 -12.76 -23.91 -16.23
CA ARG A 89 -12.50 -24.45 -14.90
C ARG A 89 -11.15 -25.15 -14.91
N LEU A 90 -10.26 -24.82 -13.96
CA LEU A 90 -8.94 -25.44 -13.86
C LEU A 90 -9.03 -26.96 -13.77
N ALA A 91 -9.98 -27.46 -12.97
CA ALA A 91 -10.19 -28.90 -12.80
C ALA A 91 -10.74 -29.63 -14.06
N ASP A 92 -11.23 -28.90 -15.06
CA ASP A 92 -11.75 -29.48 -16.30
C ASP A 92 -10.66 -29.58 -17.41
N ALA A 93 -9.38 -29.35 -17.08
CA ALA A 93 -8.28 -29.66 -17.98
C ALA A 93 -8.36 -31.12 -18.46
N GLY A 94 -8.31 -31.35 -19.76
CA GLY A 94 -8.42 -32.69 -20.34
C GLY A 94 -7.25 -33.60 -19.97
N LYS A 95 -6.09 -33.00 -19.64
CA LYS A 95 -4.94 -33.71 -19.09
C LYS A 95 -4.48 -33.01 -17.81
N LYS A 96 -4.36 -33.77 -16.72
CA LYS A 96 -3.76 -33.36 -15.44
C LYS A 96 -2.60 -34.28 -15.13
N GLU A 97 -1.38 -33.73 -15.12
CA GLU A 97 -0.17 -34.47 -14.75
C GLU A 97 0.34 -33.94 -13.43
N ILE A 98 0.30 -34.78 -12.38
CA ILE A 98 0.70 -34.42 -11.02
C ILE A 98 1.91 -35.25 -10.66
N THR A 99 2.99 -34.58 -10.30
CA THR A 99 4.28 -35.20 -9.96
C THR A 99 4.87 -34.60 -8.69
N PRO A 100 5.60 -35.40 -7.90
CA PRO A 100 6.43 -34.84 -6.84
C PRO A 100 7.40 -33.80 -7.38
N TYR A 101 7.64 -32.76 -6.59
CA TYR A 101 8.54 -31.67 -6.92
C TYR A 101 9.41 -31.32 -5.72
N ASP A 102 10.73 -31.35 -5.93
CA ASP A 102 11.72 -31.07 -4.88
C ASP A 102 12.89 -30.28 -5.47
N THR A 103 13.23 -29.17 -4.84
CA THR A 103 14.39 -28.33 -5.19
C THR A 103 15.48 -28.35 -4.14
N GLY A 104 15.33 -29.13 -3.07
CA GLY A 104 16.16 -29.09 -1.89
C GLY A 104 15.85 -27.92 -0.95
N PHE A 105 15.10 -26.91 -1.42
CA PHE A 105 14.69 -25.75 -0.65
C PHE A 105 13.17 -25.77 -0.35
N LYS A 106 12.38 -26.26 -1.30
CA LYS A 106 10.94 -26.48 -1.17
C LYS A 106 10.56 -27.84 -1.76
N THR A 107 9.64 -28.53 -1.12
CA THR A 107 9.19 -29.88 -1.50
C THR A 107 7.67 -29.94 -1.55
N GLY A 108 7.12 -30.57 -2.56
CA GLY A 108 5.68 -30.70 -2.75
C GLY A 108 5.28 -31.29 -4.09
N LEU A 109 4.35 -30.65 -4.78
CA LEU A 109 3.76 -31.10 -6.04
C LEU A 109 3.92 -30.07 -7.15
N LYS A 110 4.14 -30.58 -8.36
CA LYS A 110 3.94 -29.87 -9.63
C LYS A 110 2.73 -30.47 -10.33
N ILE A 111 1.78 -29.60 -10.72
CA ILE A 111 0.56 -29.97 -11.42
C ILE A 111 0.57 -29.26 -12.77
N VAL A 112 0.55 -30.02 -13.85
CA VAL A 112 0.49 -29.48 -15.23
C VAL A 112 -0.88 -29.77 -15.81
N LEU A 113 -1.60 -28.71 -16.15
CA LEU A 113 -2.94 -28.72 -16.71
C LEU A 113 -2.87 -28.34 -18.19
N THR A 114 -3.35 -29.20 -19.07
CA THR A 114 -3.39 -28.99 -20.53
C THR A 114 -4.67 -29.52 -21.12
N ASP A 115 -4.83 -29.40 -22.44
CA ASP A 115 -6.00 -29.87 -23.19
C ASP A 115 -7.32 -29.29 -22.68
N PHE A 116 -7.31 -27.97 -22.41
CA PHE A 116 -8.53 -27.25 -22.11
C PHE A 116 -9.47 -27.22 -23.33
N ASN A 117 -10.75 -27.39 -23.08
CA ASN A 117 -11.77 -27.34 -24.13
C ASN A 117 -12.92 -26.43 -23.70
N HIS A 118 -13.44 -25.66 -24.64
CA HIS A 118 -14.69 -24.93 -24.47
C HIS A 118 -15.62 -25.30 -25.62
N LYS A 119 -16.70 -26.00 -25.29
CA LYS A 119 -17.55 -26.68 -26.31
C LYS A 119 -16.67 -27.55 -27.21
N ASP A 120 -16.68 -27.34 -28.52
CA ASP A 120 -15.91 -28.10 -29.52
C ASP A 120 -14.55 -27.47 -29.85
N THR A 121 -14.15 -26.40 -29.13
CA THR A 121 -12.90 -25.69 -29.42
C THR A 121 -11.85 -26.04 -28.39
N ARG A 122 -10.71 -26.59 -28.88
CA ARG A 122 -9.51 -26.79 -28.04
C ARG A 122 -8.80 -25.47 -27.83
N ILE A 123 -8.41 -25.21 -26.57
CA ILE A 123 -7.67 -24.05 -26.13
C ILE A 123 -6.21 -24.47 -25.89
N ASP A 124 -5.27 -23.98 -26.70
CA ASP A 124 -3.85 -24.29 -26.57
C ASP A 124 -3.23 -23.42 -25.48
N LEU A 125 -3.36 -23.90 -24.25
CA LEU A 125 -2.92 -23.29 -23.02
C LEU A 125 -2.39 -24.37 -22.10
N GLN A 126 -1.29 -24.07 -21.40
CA GLN A 126 -0.79 -24.86 -20.29
C GLN A 126 -0.76 -24.00 -19.02
N ILE A 127 -1.32 -24.53 -17.95
CA ILE A 127 -1.18 -23.95 -16.61
C ILE A 127 -0.36 -24.93 -15.76
N SER A 128 0.72 -24.43 -15.17
CA SER A 128 1.52 -25.17 -14.20
C SER A 128 1.31 -24.58 -12.82
N LEU A 129 0.88 -25.43 -11.87
CA LEU A 129 0.66 -25.07 -10.49
C LEU A 129 1.71 -25.79 -9.63
N PHE A 130 2.29 -25.07 -8.67
CA PHE A 130 3.22 -25.63 -7.70
C PHE A 130 2.66 -25.45 -6.30
N LEU A 131 2.66 -26.51 -5.53
CA LEU A 131 2.12 -26.59 -4.18
C LEU A 131 3.19 -27.20 -3.28
N CYS A 132 3.90 -26.36 -2.53
CA CYS A 132 5.10 -26.81 -1.80
C CYS A 132 5.12 -26.30 -0.36
N LEU A 133 5.70 -27.10 0.54
CA LEU A 133 6.14 -26.62 1.86
C LEU A 133 7.54 -26.03 1.74
N GLU A 134 7.76 -24.88 2.36
CA GLU A 134 9.00 -24.12 2.30
C GLU A 134 9.44 -23.63 3.68
N GLY A 135 10.74 -23.70 3.93
CA GLY A 135 11.39 -23.18 5.13
C GLY A 135 11.12 -23.98 6.42
N GLU A 136 11.73 -23.54 7.52
CA GLU A 136 11.62 -24.19 8.82
C GLU A 136 10.20 -24.19 9.40
N GLN A 137 9.37 -23.23 9.00
CA GLN A 137 7.99 -23.14 9.45
C GLN A 137 7.05 -23.98 8.57
N GLU A 138 7.57 -24.58 7.49
CA GLU A 138 6.80 -25.36 6.51
C GLU A 138 5.61 -24.56 5.97
N GLU A 139 5.85 -23.27 5.64
CA GLU A 139 4.81 -22.42 5.07
C GLU A 139 4.40 -22.95 3.71
N LEU A 140 3.10 -22.92 3.41
CA LEU A 140 2.58 -23.39 2.13
C LEU A 140 2.80 -22.32 1.08
N VAL A 141 3.58 -22.61 0.05
CA VAL A 141 3.81 -21.75 -1.11
C VAL A 141 3.10 -22.30 -2.33
N CYS A 142 2.28 -21.47 -2.93
CA CYS A 142 1.57 -21.75 -4.17
C CYS A 142 2.10 -20.86 -5.29
N GLU A 143 2.52 -21.48 -6.41
CA GLU A 143 2.98 -20.74 -7.59
C GLU A 143 2.18 -21.16 -8.83
N LEU A 144 1.86 -20.17 -9.66
CA LEU A 144 1.17 -20.36 -10.94
C LEU A 144 2.03 -19.82 -12.08
N ILE A 145 2.19 -20.63 -13.13
CA ILE A 145 2.88 -20.27 -14.37
C ILE A 145 1.99 -20.66 -15.53
N ALA A 146 1.79 -19.75 -16.50
CA ALA A 146 1.09 -20.05 -17.74
C ALA A 146 2.05 -20.12 -18.92
N VAL A 147 1.74 -21.00 -19.88
CA VAL A 147 2.31 -20.98 -21.23
C VAL A 147 1.16 -20.76 -22.22
N GLU A 148 1.09 -19.51 -22.67
CA GLU A 148 0.03 -18.98 -23.53
C GLU A 148 0.46 -19.08 -25.00
N LYS A 149 -0.25 -19.86 -25.79
CA LYS A 149 0.06 -20.00 -27.24
C LYS A 149 -0.98 -19.32 -28.11
N THR A 150 -2.24 -19.77 -28.03
CA THR A 150 -3.35 -19.20 -28.80
C THR A 150 -4.35 -18.44 -27.94
N ALA A 151 -4.35 -18.68 -26.64
CA ALA A 151 -5.19 -18.01 -25.68
C ALA A 151 -4.37 -17.13 -24.74
N THR A 152 -4.95 -16.03 -24.30
CA THR A 152 -4.41 -15.16 -23.25
C THR A 152 -5.18 -15.42 -21.97
N VAL A 153 -4.49 -15.66 -20.86
CA VAL A 153 -5.12 -15.73 -19.54
C VAL A 153 -5.46 -14.30 -19.10
N LEU A 154 -6.73 -14.05 -18.87
CA LEU A 154 -7.22 -12.75 -18.37
C LEU A 154 -7.17 -12.71 -16.85
N GLU A 155 -7.66 -13.77 -16.23
CA GLU A 155 -7.74 -13.92 -14.77
C GLU A 155 -7.61 -15.39 -14.38
N CYS A 156 -7.00 -15.65 -13.23
CA CYS A 156 -6.96 -16.98 -12.64
C CYS A 156 -7.10 -16.87 -11.11
N PHE A 157 -8.04 -17.63 -10.55
CA PHE A 157 -8.29 -17.74 -9.11
C PHE A 157 -7.66 -19.03 -8.60
N TRP A 158 -6.40 -18.94 -8.19
CA TRP A 158 -5.69 -20.08 -7.60
C TRP A 158 -4.54 -19.58 -6.70
N PRO A 159 -4.31 -20.19 -5.51
CA PRO A 159 -5.18 -21.18 -4.86
C PRO A 159 -6.56 -20.60 -4.58
N GLN A 160 -7.55 -21.49 -4.51
CA GLN A 160 -8.92 -21.08 -4.23
C GLN A 160 -9.06 -20.55 -2.80
N ALA A 161 -10.14 -19.82 -2.55
CA ALA A 161 -10.43 -19.23 -1.25
C ALA A 161 -10.52 -20.29 -0.14
N ILE A 162 -10.13 -19.90 1.07
CA ILE A 162 -10.41 -20.67 2.28
C ILE A 162 -11.93 -20.66 2.51
N ALA A 163 -12.50 -21.83 2.77
CA ALA A 163 -13.94 -22.00 2.95
C ALA A 163 -14.46 -21.14 4.13
N GLU A 164 -15.53 -20.41 3.88
CA GLU A 164 -16.08 -19.36 4.74
C GLU A 164 -16.55 -19.83 6.12
N ASP A 165 -16.92 -21.09 6.26
CA ASP A 165 -17.38 -21.70 7.51
C ASP A 165 -16.23 -22.14 8.44
N SER A 166 -14.98 -22.05 7.95
CA SER A 166 -13.81 -22.56 8.66
C SER A 166 -13.13 -21.54 9.58
N PHE A 167 -13.62 -20.28 9.71
CA PHE A 167 -13.01 -19.25 10.53
C PHE A 167 -14.06 -18.36 11.23
N ASP A 168 -13.60 -17.63 12.27
CA ASP A 168 -14.45 -16.80 13.14
C ASP A 168 -14.38 -15.32 12.77
N SER A 169 -13.26 -14.87 12.20
CA SER A 169 -13.06 -13.50 11.75
C SER A 169 -12.02 -13.40 10.64
N THR A 170 -12.12 -12.31 9.89
CA THR A 170 -11.18 -11.95 8.82
C THR A 170 -10.45 -10.67 9.19
N VAL A 171 -9.15 -10.65 8.90
CA VAL A 171 -8.24 -9.51 9.10
C VAL A 171 -7.90 -8.96 7.72
N VAL A 172 -8.24 -7.70 7.47
CA VAL A 172 -8.06 -7.07 6.15
C VAL A 172 -7.25 -5.79 6.31
N PRO A 173 -6.07 -5.68 5.67
CA PRO A 173 -5.25 -4.47 5.68
C PRO A 173 -5.81 -3.42 4.70
N PHE A 174 -7.09 -3.16 4.80
CA PHE A 174 -7.78 -2.14 4.03
C PHE A 174 -7.60 -0.81 4.75
N MET A 175 -6.96 0.15 4.09
CA MET A 175 -6.50 1.40 4.70
C MET A 175 -5.65 1.10 5.95
N GLN A 176 -5.92 1.71 7.11
CA GLN A 176 -5.19 1.38 8.35
C GLN A 176 -5.37 -0.07 8.79
N GLY A 177 -6.47 -0.67 8.46
CA GLY A 177 -6.80 -2.05 8.75
C GLY A 177 -8.10 -2.24 9.52
N MET A 178 -8.73 -3.40 9.31
CA MET A 178 -9.95 -3.77 10.02
C MET A 178 -9.95 -5.25 10.41
N LEU A 179 -10.58 -5.53 11.54
CA LEU A 179 -10.99 -6.85 11.97
C LEU A 179 -12.49 -7.00 11.66
N LEU A 180 -12.87 -8.06 10.99
CA LEU A 180 -14.24 -8.33 10.58
C LEU A 180 -14.70 -9.66 11.15
N PRO A 181 -15.46 -9.66 12.26
CA PRO A 181 -16.10 -10.86 12.80
C PRO A 181 -17.01 -11.52 11.77
N LYS A 182 -17.13 -12.85 11.82
CA LYS A 182 -17.97 -13.63 10.92
C LYS A 182 -19.42 -13.17 10.91
N ASP A 183 -19.95 -12.80 12.06
CA ASP A 183 -21.33 -12.35 12.29
C ASP A 183 -21.48 -10.82 12.27
N TRP A 184 -20.53 -10.09 11.65
CA TRP A 184 -20.61 -8.63 11.56
C TRP A 184 -21.95 -8.22 10.96
N PRO A 185 -22.71 -7.33 11.62
CA PRO A 185 -24.12 -7.09 11.31
C PRO A 185 -24.38 -6.22 10.07
N LYS A 186 -23.31 -5.71 9.43
CA LYS A 186 -23.44 -4.82 8.28
C LYS A 186 -22.81 -5.48 7.06
N LYS A 187 -23.49 -5.35 5.92
CA LYS A 187 -22.87 -5.71 4.65
C LYS A 187 -21.62 -4.87 4.41
N VAL A 188 -20.52 -5.52 4.13
CA VAL A 188 -19.29 -4.88 3.66
C VAL A 188 -18.95 -5.45 2.31
N TRP A 189 -18.75 -4.60 1.33
CA TRP A 189 -18.25 -4.99 0.03
C TRP A 189 -17.13 -4.05 -0.35
N LEU A 190 -16.06 -4.63 -0.80
CA LEU A 190 -14.97 -3.92 -1.40
C LEU A 190 -14.90 -4.40 -2.83
N TYR A 191 -14.65 -3.46 -3.73
CA TYR A 191 -14.55 -3.78 -5.13
C TYR A 191 -13.49 -4.84 -5.39
N ASP A 192 -13.62 -5.59 -6.45
CA ASP A 192 -12.50 -6.29 -7.06
C ASP A 192 -11.35 -5.31 -7.21
N THR A 193 -10.34 -5.46 -6.40
CA THR A 193 -9.22 -4.53 -6.37
C THR A 193 -7.93 -5.24 -6.74
N VAL A 194 -7.10 -4.56 -7.50
CA VAL A 194 -5.67 -4.90 -7.60
C VAL A 194 -4.96 -4.41 -6.36
N CYS A 195 -3.88 -5.07 -6.01
CA CYS A 195 -3.03 -4.63 -4.90
C CYS A 195 -2.56 -3.19 -5.12
N TYR A 196 -2.35 -2.48 -4.01
CA TYR A 196 -1.99 -1.06 -3.97
C TYR A 196 -3.05 -0.11 -4.54
N GLY A 197 -4.27 -0.58 -4.70
CA GLY A 197 -5.35 0.25 -5.16
C GLY A 197 -6.58 0.20 -4.27
N ARG A 198 -7.37 1.27 -4.28
CA ARG A 198 -8.65 1.39 -3.57
C ARG A 198 -8.58 1.03 -2.08
N GLY A 199 -7.46 1.39 -1.42
CA GLY A 199 -7.29 1.20 0.01
C GLY A 199 -6.66 -0.13 0.44
N LEU A 200 -6.38 -1.10 -0.44
CA LEU A 200 -5.58 -2.27 -0.10
C LEU A 200 -4.10 -1.87 -0.05
N TYR A 201 -3.66 -1.34 1.10
CA TYR A 201 -2.33 -0.78 1.25
C TYR A 201 -1.21 -1.82 1.29
N MET A 202 -1.51 -3.00 1.85
CA MET A 202 -0.56 -4.10 1.99
C MET A 202 -1.11 -5.36 1.33
N PRO A 203 -0.32 -6.12 0.55
CA PRO A 203 -0.80 -7.25 -0.25
C PRO A 203 -0.91 -8.54 0.57
N TRP A 204 -1.75 -8.54 1.59
CA TRP A 204 -2.03 -9.71 2.41
C TRP A 204 -3.43 -9.62 3.04
N TRP A 205 -3.94 -10.69 3.57
CA TRP A 205 -5.09 -10.78 4.49
C TRP A 205 -4.96 -12.01 5.35
N GLY A 206 -5.84 -12.18 6.31
CA GLY A 206 -5.81 -13.36 7.16
C GLY A 206 -7.15 -13.74 7.75
N HIS A 207 -7.20 -14.94 8.30
CA HIS A 207 -8.37 -15.47 8.98
C HIS A 207 -8.00 -16.01 10.35
N GLN A 208 -8.89 -15.88 11.32
CA GLN A 208 -8.74 -16.41 12.67
C GLN A 208 -9.79 -17.48 12.94
N LYS A 209 -9.37 -18.56 13.63
CA LYS A 209 -10.23 -19.64 14.09
C LYS A 209 -9.83 -20.04 15.51
N GLY A 210 -10.67 -19.67 16.49
CA GLY A 210 -10.30 -19.81 17.88
C GLY A 210 -8.98 -19.10 18.22
N LYS A 211 -7.97 -19.87 18.61
CA LYS A 211 -6.62 -19.35 18.89
C LYS A 211 -5.70 -19.36 17.66
N SER A 212 -6.08 -20.08 16.65
CA SER A 212 -5.25 -20.27 15.46
C SER A 212 -5.52 -19.22 14.40
N ALA A 213 -4.54 -19.00 13.52
CA ALA A 213 -4.68 -18.05 12.44
C ALA A 213 -3.99 -18.53 11.16
N VAL A 214 -4.41 -17.99 10.03
CA VAL A 214 -3.72 -18.13 8.74
C VAL A 214 -3.57 -16.77 8.11
N LEU A 215 -2.36 -16.48 7.61
CA LEU A 215 -2.02 -15.31 6.81
C LEU A 215 -1.86 -15.75 5.36
N VAL A 216 -2.55 -15.08 4.44
CA VAL A 216 -2.36 -15.18 2.99
C VAL A 216 -1.53 -13.99 2.53
N LEU A 217 -0.30 -14.21 2.12
CA LEU A 217 0.68 -13.21 1.76
C LEU A 217 1.01 -13.31 0.27
N LEU A 218 0.77 -12.24 -0.49
CA LEU A 218 1.08 -12.16 -1.91
C LEU A 218 2.55 -11.77 -2.10
N GLU A 219 3.35 -12.67 -2.66
CA GLU A 219 4.79 -12.40 -2.89
C GLU A 219 5.05 -11.72 -4.25
N THR A 220 4.06 -11.74 -5.15
CA THR A 220 4.10 -11.05 -6.45
C THR A 220 2.83 -10.21 -6.63
N PRO A 221 2.70 -9.10 -5.90
CA PRO A 221 1.44 -8.38 -5.75
C PRO A 221 1.04 -7.49 -6.92
N GLU A 222 1.95 -7.10 -7.81
CA GLU A 222 1.72 -6.06 -8.81
C GLU A 222 0.59 -6.40 -9.79
N ASP A 223 0.47 -7.69 -10.13
CA ASP A 223 -0.58 -8.21 -11.00
C ASP A 223 -1.49 -9.19 -10.23
N ALA A 224 -1.68 -8.93 -8.96
CA ALA A 224 -2.60 -9.64 -8.09
C ALA A 224 -3.72 -8.72 -7.60
N GLY A 225 -4.81 -9.32 -7.17
CA GLY A 225 -5.93 -8.64 -6.56
C GLY A 225 -6.69 -9.56 -5.63
N CYS A 226 -7.70 -9.01 -4.99
CA CYS A 226 -8.66 -9.81 -4.24
C CYS A 226 -10.09 -9.39 -4.56
N SER A 227 -10.98 -10.37 -4.57
CA SER A 227 -12.41 -10.19 -4.47
C SER A 227 -12.80 -10.33 -3.01
N PHE A 228 -13.55 -9.37 -2.49
CA PHE A 228 -13.94 -9.33 -1.09
C PHE A 228 -15.45 -9.12 -0.96
N GLU A 229 -16.09 -9.96 -0.19
CA GLU A 229 -17.50 -9.85 0.12
C GLU A 229 -17.76 -10.29 1.56
N HIS A 230 -18.54 -9.49 2.29
CA HIS A 230 -19.11 -9.84 3.57
C HIS A 230 -20.61 -9.51 3.56
N PRO A 231 -21.49 -10.53 3.48
CA PRO A 231 -22.93 -10.32 3.59
C PRO A 231 -23.31 -9.94 5.02
N GLU A 232 -24.46 -9.31 5.19
CA GLU A 232 -24.98 -8.96 6.51
C GLU A 232 -25.09 -10.21 7.41
N GLY A 233 -24.39 -10.19 8.53
CA GLY A 233 -24.41 -11.26 9.51
C GLY A 233 -23.65 -12.54 9.14
N GLY A 234 -22.78 -12.51 8.14
CA GLY A 234 -21.91 -13.66 7.94
C GLY A 234 -21.42 -13.89 6.58
N PRO A 235 -20.72 -15.04 6.34
CA PRO A 235 -19.27 -15.01 6.58
C PRO A 235 -18.56 -14.21 5.49
N THR A 236 -17.31 -13.81 5.75
CA THR A 236 -16.48 -13.08 4.79
C THR A 236 -15.90 -14.04 3.75
N LYS A 237 -16.02 -13.71 2.47
CA LYS A 237 -15.32 -14.38 1.37
C LYS A 237 -14.19 -13.51 0.85
N MET A 238 -12.99 -14.10 0.75
CA MET A 238 -11.84 -13.46 0.10
C MET A 238 -11.22 -14.41 -0.92
N GLU A 239 -11.18 -13.99 -2.17
CA GLU A 239 -10.61 -14.77 -3.27
C GLU A 239 -9.41 -14.06 -3.85
N LEU A 240 -8.30 -14.77 -3.97
CA LEU A 240 -7.12 -14.32 -4.69
C LEU A 240 -7.40 -14.35 -6.20
N ARG A 241 -6.99 -13.30 -6.88
CA ARG A 241 -7.10 -13.17 -8.32
C ARG A 241 -5.77 -12.76 -8.93
N TRP A 242 -5.23 -13.59 -9.82
CA TRP A 242 -4.11 -13.24 -10.68
C TRP A 242 -4.60 -12.65 -11.99
N ILE A 243 -4.00 -11.58 -12.44
CA ILE A 243 -4.33 -10.91 -13.70
C ILE A 243 -3.11 -10.86 -14.62
N HIS A 244 -3.35 -10.73 -15.91
CA HIS A 244 -2.27 -10.55 -16.88
C HIS A 244 -1.54 -9.22 -16.71
N SER A 245 -0.28 -9.16 -17.20
CA SER A 245 0.52 -7.95 -17.37
C SER A 245 0.78 -7.73 -18.85
N LEU A 246 0.38 -6.58 -19.39
CA LEU A 246 0.38 -6.28 -20.82
C LEU A 246 -0.13 -7.44 -21.69
N GLY A 247 -1.20 -8.08 -21.25
CA GLY A 247 -1.86 -9.18 -21.99
C GLY A 247 -1.19 -10.54 -21.82
N LYS A 248 -0.29 -10.75 -20.86
CA LYS A 248 0.40 -12.03 -20.63
C LYS A 248 0.52 -12.36 -19.16
N LEU A 249 0.51 -13.65 -18.86
CA LEU A 249 0.90 -14.21 -17.55
C LEU A 249 2.34 -14.74 -17.64
N ASP A 250 3.30 -13.86 -17.88
CA ASP A 250 4.66 -14.15 -18.34
C ASP A 250 5.71 -14.35 -17.24
N TYR A 251 5.30 -14.24 -15.95
CA TYR A 251 6.15 -14.55 -14.81
C TYR A 251 5.39 -15.35 -13.74
N PRO A 252 6.09 -16.08 -12.85
CA PRO A 252 5.43 -16.84 -11.79
C PRO A 252 4.61 -15.94 -10.87
N ARG A 253 3.35 -16.28 -10.66
CA ARG A 253 2.49 -15.66 -9.65
C ARG A 253 2.63 -16.47 -8.36
N ARG A 254 2.97 -15.81 -7.25
CA ARG A 254 3.35 -16.50 -6.02
C ARG A 254 2.62 -15.94 -4.80
N VAL A 255 2.04 -16.86 -4.00
CA VAL A 255 1.39 -16.58 -2.72
C VAL A 255 1.87 -17.56 -1.67
N ARG A 256 2.00 -17.08 -0.44
CA ARG A 256 2.43 -17.84 0.74
C ARG A 256 1.30 -17.87 1.77
N LEU A 257 1.04 -19.02 2.35
CA LEU A 257 0.14 -19.19 3.49
C LEU A 257 0.96 -19.53 4.72
N CYS A 258 0.88 -18.67 5.74
CA CYS A 258 1.56 -18.84 7.02
C CYS A 258 0.54 -19.23 8.07
N PHE A 259 0.78 -20.34 8.78
CA PHE A 259 -0.14 -20.88 9.77
C PHE A 259 0.39 -20.63 11.19
N PHE A 260 -0.52 -20.25 12.08
CA PHE A 260 -0.23 -19.97 13.50
C PHE A 260 -1.06 -20.87 14.39
N GLN A 261 -0.42 -21.65 15.27
CA GLN A 261 -1.11 -22.46 16.27
C GLN A 261 -1.80 -21.58 17.30
N SER A 262 -1.12 -20.51 17.70
CA SER A 262 -1.66 -19.45 18.54
C SER A 262 -1.19 -18.13 17.95
N GLY A 263 -2.14 -17.34 17.46
CA GLY A 263 -1.85 -16.06 16.79
C GLY A 263 -3.11 -15.29 16.50
N ASN A 264 -2.93 -14.00 16.29
CA ASN A 264 -3.99 -13.07 15.94
C ASN A 264 -3.50 -12.08 14.87
N TYR A 265 -4.27 -11.02 14.62
CA TYR A 265 -3.90 -10.00 13.62
C TYR A 265 -2.54 -9.33 13.89
N VAL A 266 -2.09 -9.26 15.16
CA VAL A 266 -0.76 -8.73 15.49
C VAL A 266 0.33 -9.66 14.96
N ASP A 267 0.18 -10.98 15.19
CA ASP A 267 1.15 -11.98 14.71
C ASP A 267 1.21 -12.02 13.19
N MET A 268 0.05 -11.88 12.51
CA MET A 268 -0.02 -11.75 11.05
C MET A 268 0.73 -10.51 10.57
N ALA A 269 0.47 -9.34 11.16
CA ALA A 269 1.16 -8.09 10.82
C ALA A 269 2.68 -8.20 11.08
N LYS A 270 3.11 -8.86 12.17
CA LYS A 270 4.52 -9.09 12.47
C LYS A 270 5.18 -10.08 11.51
N ARG A 271 4.46 -11.11 11.03
CA ARG A 271 4.97 -12.00 9.99
C ARG A 271 5.14 -11.25 8.66
N TYR A 272 4.16 -10.39 8.31
CA TYR A 272 4.27 -9.53 7.13
C TYR A 272 5.42 -8.52 7.27
N ARG A 273 5.60 -7.87 8.43
CA ARG A 273 6.75 -6.99 8.70
C ARG A 273 8.09 -7.69 8.45
N ARG A 274 8.26 -8.94 8.92
CA ARG A 274 9.48 -9.70 8.61
C ARG A 274 9.67 -9.92 7.12
N HIS A 275 8.59 -10.26 6.39
CA HIS A 275 8.65 -10.43 4.95
C HIS A 275 9.15 -9.17 4.22
N VAL A 276 8.57 -8.00 4.52
CA VAL A 276 8.99 -6.74 3.87
C VAL A 276 10.42 -6.32 4.26
N GLN A 277 10.90 -6.73 5.43
CA GLN A 277 12.30 -6.57 5.82
C GLN A 277 13.21 -7.52 5.02
N GLU A 278 12.82 -8.77 4.86
CA GLU A 278 13.55 -9.79 4.11
C GLU A 278 13.72 -9.43 2.62
N ILE A 279 12.69 -8.85 2.00
CA ILE A 279 12.75 -8.40 0.59
C ILE A 279 13.30 -6.98 0.40
N GLY A 280 13.69 -6.29 1.49
CA GLY A 280 14.28 -4.95 1.44
C GLY A 280 13.29 -3.81 1.16
N HIS A 281 11.98 -4.04 1.28
CA HIS A 281 10.95 -3.02 1.15
C HIS A 281 10.74 -2.19 2.43
N PHE A 282 11.25 -2.66 3.57
CA PHE A 282 11.19 -1.92 4.81
C PHE A 282 12.40 -0.98 4.94
N VAL A 283 12.15 0.33 4.87
CA VAL A 283 13.16 1.36 5.14
C VAL A 283 12.71 2.15 6.36
N SER A 284 13.43 2.04 7.46
CA SER A 284 13.07 2.69 8.72
C SER A 284 13.21 4.22 8.66
N LEU A 285 12.43 4.93 9.49
CA LEU A 285 12.63 6.37 9.68
C LEU A 285 14.03 6.72 10.19
N LYS A 286 14.69 5.82 10.95
CA LYS A 286 16.09 6.01 11.37
C LYS A 286 17.04 6.05 10.16
N GLU A 287 16.86 5.16 9.19
CA GLU A 287 17.63 5.18 7.93
C GLU A 287 17.31 6.42 7.09
N LYS A 288 16.03 6.80 7.01
CA LYS A 288 15.60 8.01 6.29
C LYS A 288 16.17 9.28 6.92
N VAL A 289 16.18 9.39 8.25
CA VAL A 289 16.82 10.47 9.00
C VAL A 289 18.33 10.52 8.74
N ALA A 290 19.00 9.38 8.72
CA ALA A 290 20.43 9.32 8.43
C ALA A 290 20.74 9.78 7.00
N GLY A 291 19.86 9.49 6.04
CA GLY A 291 19.98 9.94 4.65
C GLY A 291 19.56 11.39 4.41
N ASN A 292 18.59 11.90 5.17
CA ASN A 292 18.05 13.27 5.04
C ASN A 292 17.71 13.88 6.40
N PRO A 293 18.53 14.83 6.92
CA PRO A 293 18.29 15.47 8.20
C PRO A 293 16.97 16.25 8.31
N LEU A 294 16.32 16.61 7.19
CA LEU A 294 15.01 17.25 7.23
C LEU A 294 13.92 16.33 7.77
N VAL A 295 14.06 15.01 7.56
CA VAL A 295 13.10 14.03 8.10
C VAL A 295 13.10 14.05 9.63
N ALA A 296 14.27 14.28 10.27
CA ALA A 296 14.35 14.42 11.73
C ALA A 296 13.52 15.61 12.25
N LYS A 297 13.40 16.68 11.47
CA LYS A 297 12.59 17.85 11.87
C LYS A 297 11.10 17.56 11.88
N LEU A 298 10.65 16.53 11.18
CA LEU A 298 9.23 16.18 11.10
C LEU A 298 8.76 15.36 12.32
N ILE A 299 9.67 14.65 12.98
CA ILE A 299 9.33 13.82 14.14
C ILE A 299 8.84 14.72 15.28
N GLY A 300 7.61 14.48 15.75
CA GLY A 300 6.97 15.33 16.74
C GLY A 300 6.63 16.73 16.23
N SER A 301 6.49 16.94 14.92
CA SER A 301 6.05 18.21 14.34
C SER A 301 4.60 18.14 13.86
N PRO A 302 3.78 19.16 14.07
CA PRO A 302 2.45 19.21 13.49
C PRO A 302 2.51 19.42 11.98
N VAL A 303 1.45 18.98 11.30
CA VAL A 303 1.24 19.21 9.86
C VAL A 303 0.24 20.34 9.67
N ILE A 304 0.63 21.37 8.93
CA ILE A 304 -0.24 22.49 8.54
C ILE A 304 -0.60 22.28 7.07
N HIS A 305 -1.85 21.96 6.80
CA HIS A 305 -2.37 21.87 5.45
C HIS A 305 -3.13 23.17 5.11
N THR A 306 -2.71 23.87 4.07
CA THR A 306 -3.30 25.14 3.67
C THR A 306 -3.16 25.38 2.18
N GLY A 307 -4.01 26.26 1.62
CA GLY A 307 -4.07 26.53 0.18
C GLY A 307 -3.97 27.99 -0.18
N ILE A 308 -3.62 28.27 -1.42
CA ILE A 308 -3.51 29.61 -2.03
C ILE A 308 -4.75 29.92 -2.86
N LEU A 309 -5.01 29.15 -3.90
CA LEU A 309 -6.15 29.34 -4.79
C LEU A 309 -6.91 28.03 -4.96
N SER A 310 -8.20 28.05 -4.67
CA SER A 310 -9.16 27.04 -5.10
C SER A 310 -9.96 27.63 -6.26
N HIS A 311 -9.77 27.09 -7.48
CA HIS A 311 -10.47 27.52 -8.68
C HIS A 311 -11.12 26.32 -9.36
N ILE A 312 -12.45 26.27 -9.35
CA ILE A 312 -13.24 25.14 -9.85
C ILE A 312 -13.72 25.44 -11.25
N GLN A 313 -13.35 24.60 -12.21
CA GLN A 313 -13.76 24.73 -13.61
C GLN A 313 -15.24 24.35 -13.81
N PRO A 314 -15.95 24.96 -14.78
CA PRO A 314 -17.36 24.66 -15.05
C PRO A 314 -17.65 23.18 -15.36
N GLU A 315 -16.68 22.44 -15.90
CA GLU A 315 -16.76 21.01 -16.22
C GLU A 315 -16.62 20.11 -14.98
N SER A 316 -16.17 20.67 -13.86
CA SER A 316 -15.99 19.91 -12.62
C SER A 316 -17.35 19.51 -12.03
N SER A 317 -17.40 18.30 -11.46
CA SER A 317 -18.54 17.83 -10.67
C SER A 317 -18.74 18.63 -9.37
N TYR A 318 -17.73 19.38 -8.94
CA TYR A 318 -17.76 20.24 -7.75
C TYR A 318 -18.15 21.69 -8.05
N TYR A 319 -18.45 22.03 -9.31
CA TYR A 319 -18.77 23.40 -9.68
C TYR A 319 -20.10 23.90 -9.06
N HIS A 320 -20.00 24.98 -8.32
CA HIS A 320 -21.17 25.65 -7.69
C HIS A 320 -21.90 26.54 -8.68
N LYS A 321 -22.95 26.02 -9.33
CA LYS A 321 -23.75 26.74 -10.32
C LYS A 321 -24.55 27.87 -9.70
N ASP A 322 -25.04 27.65 -8.47
CA ASP A 322 -25.94 28.61 -7.77
C ASP A 322 -25.18 29.72 -7.02
N ASP A 323 -23.86 29.54 -6.81
CA ASP A 323 -23.01 30.50 -6.12
C ASP A 323 -21.60 30.54 -6.77
N PRO A 324 -21.46 31.23 -7.92
CA PRO A 324 -20.20 31.28 -8.66
C PRO A 324 -19.01 31.80 -7.86
N ALA A 325 -19.23 32.61 -6.80
CA ALA A 325 -18.16 33.14 -5.97
C ALA A 325 -17.43 32.03 -5.19
N LYS A 326 -18.07 30.90 -4.93
CA LYS A 326 -17.45 29.74 -4.30
C LYS A 326 -16.44 29.02 -5.21
N ASN A 327 -16.52 29.26 -6.52
CA ASN A 327 -15.60 28.59 -7.46
C ASN A 327 -14.25 29.30 -7.59
N HIS A 328 -14.03 30.42 -6.90
CA HIS A 328 -12.76 31.13 -6.93
C HIS A 328 -12.44 31.73 -5.57
N GLN A 329 -11.66 31.02 -4.78
CA GLN A 329 -11.28 31.42 -3.43
C GLN A 329 -9.77 31.59 -3.36
N LEU A 330 -9.33 32.84 -3.17
CA LEU A 330 -7.92 33.23 -3.19
C LEU A 330 -7.47 33.74 -1.82
N VAL A 331 -6.32 33.25 -1.39
CA VAL A 331 -5.53 33.82 -0.29
C VAL A 331 -4.11 34.04 -0.79
N THR A 332 -3.55 35.23 -0.58
CA THR A 332 -2.21 35.55 -1.07
C THR A 332 -1.10 34.81 -0.28
N PHE A 333 0.05 34.59 -0.92
CA PHE A 333 1.23 34.03 -0.25
C PHE A 333 1.65 34.85 0.99
N ASP A 334 1.60 36.19 0.90
CA ASP A 334 1.96 37.08 2.01
C ASP A 334 0.99 36.95 3.19
N LYS A 335 -0.31 36.76 2.91
CA LYS A 335 -1.32 36.51 3.97
C LYS A 335 -1.05 35.18 4.68
N ARG A 336 -0.76 34.10 3.93
CA ARG A 336 -0.41 32.79 4.50
C ARG A 336 0.88 32.87 5.31
N ALA A 337 1.89 33.62 4.83
CA ALA A 337 3.13 33.85 5.58
C ALA A 337 2.88 34.54 6.93
N GLU A 338 1.95 35.52 6.98
CA GLU A 338 1.60 36.18 8.25
C GLU A 338 0.86 35.23 9.20
N GLU A 339 -0.05 34.40 8.69
CA GLU A 339 -0.73 33.38 9.51
C GLU A 339 0.28 32.41 10.15
N LEU A 340 1.31 31.96 9.41
CA LEU A 340 2.39 31.14 9.97
C LEU A 340 3.19 31.87 11.05
N ARG A 341 3.46 33.18 10.88
CA ARG A 341 4.12 33.98 11.94
C ARG A 341 3.25 34.07 13.20
N GLN A 342 1.92 34.16 13.07
CA GLN A 342 1.04 34.13 14.23
C GLN A 342 1.06 32.77 14.95
N LEU A 343 1.14 31.65 14.22
CA LEU A 343 1.31 30.33 14.81
C LEU A 343 2.63 30.22 15.59
N ALA A 344 3.73 30.75 15.02
CA ALA A 344 5.02 30.78 15.71
C ALA A 344 4.95 31.60 17.02
N LYS A 345 4.21 32.73 17.04
CA LYS A 345 3.98 33.51 18.27
C LYS A 345 3.15 32.76 19.31
N LYS A 346 2.30 31.79 18.90
CA LYS A 346 1.58 30.87 19.80
C LYS A 346 2.45 29.71 20.31
N GLY A 347 3.77 29.72 20.02
CA GLY A 347 4.74 28.73 20.51
C GLY A 347 4.99 27.56 19.58
N ILE A 348 4.50 27.57 18.34
CA ILE A 348 4.82 26.52 17.35
C ILE A 348 6.22 26.79 16.79
N LYS A 349 7.21 25.98 17.19
CA LYS A 349 8.64 26.17 16.84
C LYS A 349 9.05 25.38 15.59
N ARG A 350 8.26 24.41 15.13
CA ARG A 350 8.48 23.54 13.96
C ARG A 350 7.16 23.04 13.41
N ALA A 351 7.06 22.86 12.11
CA ALA A 351 5.92 22.29 11.44
C ALA A 351 6.29 21.82 10.03
N TYR A 352 5.53 20.87 9.49
CA TYR A 352 5.49 20.59 8.06
C TYR A 352 4.34 21.38 7.44
N VAL A 353 4.64 22.24 6.47
CA VAL A 353 3.65 23.08 5.78
C VAL A 353 3.39 22.51 4.41
N HIS A 354 2.21 21.92 4.24
CA HIS A 354 1.67 21.42 2.97
C HIS A 354 0.86 22.52 2.31
N LEU A 355 1.30 23.00 1.15
CA LEU A 355 0.71 24.12 0.44
C LEU A 355 0.02 23.68 -0.85
N ASP A 356 -1.32 23.76 -0.88
CA ASP A 356 -2.14 23.50 -2.06
C ASP A 356 -2.31 24.74 -2.93
N GLY A 357 -2.77 24.54 -4.15
CA GLY A 357 -3.27 25.59 -5.04
C GLY A 357 -2.31 26.71 -5.35
N TRP A 358 -1.02 26.47 -5.20
CA TRP A 358 0.03 27.44 -5.40
C TRP A 358 0.35 27.75 -6.87
N GLY A 359 -0.07 26.86 -7.80
CA GLY A 359 0.18 26.95 -9.23
C GLY A 359 -0.69 27.99 -9.95
N PHE A 360 -0.48 28.16 -11.23
CA PHE A 360 -1.04 29.22 -12.08
C PHE A 360 -2.55 29.39 -11.95
N ARG A 361 -3.30 28.27 -11.99
CA ARG A 361 -4.78 28.27 -11.90
C ARG A 361 -5.29 27.67 -10.57
N GLY A 362 -4.41 27.43 -9.60
CA GLY A 362 -4.77 26.93 -8.29
C GLY A 362 -4.80 25.40 -8.18
N TYR A 363 -5.50 24.93 -7.16
CA TYR A 363 -5.55 23.53 -6.74
C TYR A 363 -6.07 22.63 -7.85
N ASP A 364 -5.31 21.57 -8.13
CA ASP A 364 -5.62 20.54 -9.12
C ASP A 364 -6.09 21.08 -10.48
N ASN A 365 -5.34 22.03 -10.99
CA ASN A 365 -5.57 22.62 -12.30
C ASN A 365 -4.31 22.53 -13.16
N LEU A 366 -4.49 22.27 -14.45
CA LEU A 366 -3.47 22.32 -15.50
C LEU A 366 -2.29 21.35 -15.34
N HIS A 367 -2.35 20.40 -14.37
CA HIS A 367 -1.24 19.44 -14.25
C HIS A 367 -0.96 18.73 -15.58
N PRO A 368 0.34 18.56 -15.91
CA PRO A 368 1.54 18.90 -15.13
C PRO A 368 2.09 20.32 -15.38
N ASP A 369 1.40 21.20 -16.12
CA ASP A 369 1.85 22.55 -16.46
C ASP A 369 1.39 23.61 -15.45
N ILE A 370 1.70 23.40 -14.18
CA ILE A 370 1.23 24.23 -13.06
C ILE A 370 1.91 25.59 -12.93
N LEU A 371 3.08 25.77 -13.58
CA LEU A 371 3.86 27.01 -13.51
C LEU A 371 3.33 28.11 -14.44
N PRO A 372 3.53 29.40 -14.08
CA PRO A 372 4.18 29.93 -12.86
C PRO A 372 3.32 29.81 -11.61
N PRO A 373 3.85 30.11 -10.41
CA PRO A 373 3.02 30.26 -9.20
C PRO A 373 1.90 31.29 -9.43
N CYS A 374 0.76 31.09 -8.76
CA CYS A 374 -0.45 31.90 -8.91
C CYS A 374 -0.15 33.41 -8.96
N PRO A 375 -0.37 34.09 -10.11
CA PRO A 375 -0.03 35.50 -10.26
C PRO A 375 -0.89 36.40 -9.35
N GLU A 376 -2.16 36.07 -9.19
CA GLU A 376 -3.10 36.80 -8.34
C GLU A 376 -2.70 36.77 -6.85
N ALA A 377 -2.01 35.69 -6.44
CA ALA A 377 -1.50 35.54 -5.07
C ALA A 377 -0.13 36.20 -4.82
N GLY A 378 0.48 36.78 -5.85
CA GLY A 378 1.80 37.41 -5.77
C GLY A 378 2.89 36.74 -6.61
N GLY A 379 2.56 35.70 -7.38
CA GLY A 379 3.45 35.03 -8.34
C GLY A 379 4.74 34.53 -7.73
N TRP A 380 5.82 34.52 -8.52
CA TRP A 380 7.16 34.10 -8.11
C TRP A 380 7.67 34.83 -6.87
N GLY A 381 7.47 36.18 -6.80
CA GLY A 381 7.91 36.98 -5.67
C GLY A 381 7.19 36.62 -4.37
N GLY A 382 5.87 36.43 -4.43
CA GLY A 382 5.06 36.04 -3.28
C GLY A 382 5.45 34.65 -2.76
N MET A 383 5.56 33.66 -3.66
CA MET A 383 5.94 32.30 -3.28
C MET A 383 7.35 32.25 -2.68
N LYS A 384 8.30 33.02 -3.24
CA LYS A 384 9.65 33.11 -2.69
C LYS A 384 9.65 33.65 -1.26
N ARG A 385 8.93 34.77 -0.98
CA ARG A 385 8.81 35.32 0.37
C ARG A 385 8.14 34.36 1.35
N PHE A 386 7.14 33.60 0.87
CA PHE A 386 6.50 32.55 1.68
C PHE A 386 7.50 31.46 2.07
N ALA A 387 8.27 30.92 1.11
CA ALA A 387 9.31 29.92 1.36
C ALA A 387 10.40 30.45 2.34
N GLU A 388 10.84 31.70 2.15
CA GLU A 388 11.78 32.36 3.07
C GLU A 388 11.21 32.51 4.48
N THR A 389 9.91 32.80 4.60
CA THR A 389 9.22 32.86 5.90
C THR A 389 9.21 31.49 6.58
N CYS A 390 8.89 30.43 5.87
CA CYS A 390 8.95 29.06 6.42
C CYS A 390 10.37 28.71 6.91
N ASP A 391 11.40 29.00 6.11
CA ASP A 391 12.81 28.78 6.51
C ASP A 391 13.17 29.57 7.79
N GLN A 392 12.76 30.84 7.91
CA GLN A 392 12.99 31.70 9.09
C GLN A 392 12.31 31.17 10.35
N LEU A 393 11.11 30.58 10.20
CA LEU A 393 10.34 29.99 11.29
C LEU A 393 10.81 28.57 11.66
N GLY A 394 11.73 27.98 10.88
CA GLY A 394 12.17 26.59 11.06
C GLY A 394 11.18 25.55 10.53
N PHE A 395 10.18 25.98 9.75
CA PHE A 395 9.16 25.12 9.18
C PHE A 395 9.64 24.45 7.87
N VAL A 396 9.23 23.23 7.62
CA VAL A 396 9.51 22.50 6.38
C VAL A 396 8.43 22.81 5.36
N PHE A 397 8.76 23.62 4.36
CA PHE A 397 7.83 24.00 3.30
C PHE A 397 7.78 22.95 2.21
N ALA A 398 6.59 22.42 1.94
CA ALA A 398 6.30 21.47 0.90
C ALA A 398 5.13 21.94 0.02
N VAL A 399 5.19 21.57 -1.25
CA VAL A 399 4.15 21.89 -2.24
C VAL A 399 3.35 20.65 -2.60
N HIS A 400 2.04 20.82 -2.78
CA HIS A 400 1.17 19.86 -3.44
C HIS A 400 1.42 19.90 -4.95
N ASP A 401 1.60 18.72 -5.55
CA ASP A 401 1.79 18.58 -6.98
C ASP A 401 1.27 17.20 -7.43
N GLN A 402 1.04 17.00 -8.72
CA GLN A 402 0.67 15.70 -9.23
C GLN A 402 1.05 15.51 -10.69
N TYR A 403 1.29 14.24 -11.12
CA TYR A 403 1.83 13.91 -12.44
C TYR A 403 1.17 12.64 -13.03
N ARG A 404 -0.03 12.33 -12.60
CA ARG A 404 -0.86 11.26 -13.16
C ARG A 404 -2.06 11.83 -13.91
N ASP A 405 -2.81 12.73 -13.29
CA ASP A 405 -3.98 13.33 -13.87
C ASP A 405 -3.55 14.41 -14.86
N TYR A 406 -3.80 14.18 -16.12
CA TYR A 406 -3.36 15.03 -17.22
C TYR A 406 -4.54 15.84 -17.73
N TYR A 407 -4.59 17.11 -17.32
CA TYR A 407 -5.68 17.99 -17.66
C TYR A 407 -5.72 18.30 -19.17
N LEU A 408 -6.93 18.22 -19.78
CA LEU A 408 -7.07 18.39 -21.24
C LEU A 408 -6.73 19.81 -21.71
N ASP A 409 -6.82 20.80 -20.84
CA ASP A 409 -6.48 22.19 -21.09
C ASP A 409 -5.06 22.57 -20.65
N ALA A 410 -4.26 21.61 -20.17
CA ALA A 410 -2.84 21.82 -19.94
C ALA A 410 -2.12 22.12 -21.25
N LYS A 411 -1.17 23.07 -21.23
CA LYS A 411 -0.44 23.52 -22.44
C LYS A 411 0.31 22.39 -23.14
N SER A 412 0.82 21.43 -22.38
CA SER A 412 1.55 20.27 -22.89
C SER A 412 0.64 19.12 -23.29
N TYR A 413 -0.68 19.25 -23.16
CA TYR A 413 -1.58 18.14 -23.39
C TYR A 413 -1.41 17.57 -24.81
N ASP A 414 -1.04 16.32 -24.87
CA ASP A 414 -0.97 15.51 -26.08
C ASP A 414 -1.57 14.14 -25.78
N PRO A 415 -2.63 13.71 -26.47
CA PRO A 415 -3.22 12.39 -26.27
C PRO A 415 -2.23 11.25 -26.51
N ASN A 416 -1.14 11.46 -27.27
CA ASN A 416 -0.12 10.45 -27.45
C ASN A 416 0.77 10.22 -26.24
N LEU A 417 0.74 11.10 -25.25
CA LEU A 417 1.47 10.96 -23.98
C LEU A 417 0.61 10.28 -22.88
N THR A 418 -0.68 10.04 -23.17
CA THR A 418 -1.58 9.39 -22.23
C THR A 418 -1.47 7.86 -22.33
N ILE A 419 -1.90 7.17 -21.26
CA ILE A 419 -1.98 5.70 -21.30
C ILE A 419 -2.93 5.23 -22.40
N LEU A 420 -2.63 4.08 -22.97
CA LEU A 420 -3.47 3.38 -23.92
C LEU A 420 -3.90 2.05 -23.29
N SER A 421 -5.19 1.80 -23.23
CA SER A 421 -5.73 0.53 -22.76
C SER A 421 -5.54 -0.58 -23.80
N ARG A 422 -5.64 -1.84 -23.38
CA ARG A 422 -5.54 -3.02 -24.23
C ARG A 422 -6.49 -2.98 -25.45
N ASN A 423 -7.67 -2.43 -25.30
CA ASN A 423 -8.69 -2.31 -26.37
C ASN A 423 -8.45 -1.08 -27.29
N GLY A 424 -7.32 -0.37 -27.14
CA GLY A 424 -7.02 0.81 -27.93
C GLY A 424 -7.71 2.10 -27.48
N THR A 425 -8.45 2.10 -26.38
CA THR A 425 -9.05 3.31 -25.83
C THR A 425 -8.07 4.05 -24.91
N ARG A 426 -8.23 5.37 -24.79
CA ARG A 426 -7.54 6.21 -23.82
C ARG A 426 -8.49 6.47 -22.65
N PRO A 427 -8.17 6.00 -21.44
CA PRO A 427 -9.05 6.21 -20.30
C PRO A 427 -9.20 7.70 -20.00
N HIS A 428 -10.41 8.11 -19.69
CA HIS A 428 -10.65 9.38 -19.03
C HIS A 428 -10.24 9.26 -17.55
N GLY A 429 -9.59 10.31 -17.05
CA GLY A 429 -9.46 10.52 -15.62
C GLY A 429 -10.80 10.92 -15.01
N SER A 430 -10.76 11.61 -13.88
CA SER A 430 -11.95 12.22 -13.28
C SER A 430 -12.27 13.59 -13.88
N THR A 431 -13.33 14.22 -13.39
CA THR A 431 -13.63 15.65 -13.58
C THR A 431 -13.45 16.36 -12.25
N TRP A 432 -12.21 16.52 -11.81
CA TRP A 432 -11.88 17.15 -10.54
C TRP A 432 -11.95 18.70 -10.67
N PHE A 433 -11.35 19.45 -9.74
CA PHE A 433 -11.43 20.92 -9.72
C PHE A 433 -11.01 21.58 -11.04
N GLY A 434 -9.95 21.13 -11.66
CA GLY A 434 -9.44 21.62 -12.94
C GLY A 434 -10.19 21.14 -14.18
N GLY A 435 -11.33 20.46 -14.03
CA GLY A 435 -12.13 19.96 -15.15
C GLY A 435 -11.71 18.58 -15.65
N ASN A 436 -11.84 18.37 -16.96
CA ASN A 436 -11.63 17.07 -17.58
C ASN A 436 -10.15 16.65 -17.60
N GLN A 437 -9.92 15.38 -17.31
CA GLN A 437 -8.59 14.77 -17.25
C GLN A 437 -8.48 13.53 -18.14
N SER A 438 -7.27 13.22 -18.55
CA SER A 438 -6.82 11.91 -19.00
C SER A 438 -5.73 11.42 -18.05
N ILE A 439 -5.07 10.31 -18.36
CA ILE A 439 -4.02 9.74 -17.51
C ILE A 439 -2.69 9.83 -18.26
N LEU A 440 -1.74 10.61 -17.70
CA LEU A 440 -0.37 10.67 -18.20
C LEU A 440 0.33 9.32 -17.97
N CYS A 441 1.00 8.79 -18.99
CA CYS A 441 1.79 7.58 -18.80
C CYS A 441 2.90 7.82 -17.75
N SER A 442 2.96 6.99 -16.72
CA SER A 442 3.90 7.12 -15.61
C SER A 442 5.37 7.19 -16.07
N ARG A 443 5.70 6.51 -17.18
CA ARG A 443 7.04 6.55 -17.80
C ARG A 443 7.50 7.97 -18.14
N LEU A 444 6.58 8.89 -18.37
CA LEU A 444 6.86 10.26 -18.79
C LEU A 444 6.87 11.26 -17.62
N ALA A 445 6.29 10.89 -16.49
CA ALA A 445 6.09 11.76 -15.33
C ALA A 445 7.38 12.43 -14.81
N LEU A 446 8.48 11.67 -14.71
CA LEU A 446 9.76 12.17 -14.20
C LEU A 446 10.30 13.38 -14.98
N GLY A 447 10.04 13.45 -16.30
CA GLY A 447 10.43 14.60 -17.13
C GLY A 447 9.74 15.89 -16.68
N HIS A 448 8.45 15.82 -16.41
CA HIS A 448 7.66 16.95 -15.91
C HIS A 448 8.06 17.35 -14.48
N VAL A 449 8.27 16.38 -13.58
CA VAL A 449 8.78 16.62 -12.21
C VAL A 449 10.09 17.41 -12.28
N LYS A 450 11.07 16.93 -13.05
CA LYS A 450 12.37 17.59 -13.19
C LYS A 450 12.23 19.02 -13.72
N LYS A 451 11.40 19.23 -14.74
CA LYS A 451 11.13 20.55 -15.34
C LYS A 451 10.58 21.53 -14.28
N ASN A 452 9.55 21.13 -13.55
CA ASN A 452 8.88 22.01 -12.59
C ASN A 452 9.80 22.35 -11.41
N TYR A 453 10.43 21.37 -10.78
CA TYR A 453 11.29 21.61 -9.62
C TYR A 453 12.60 22.34 -9.97
N SER A 454 13.18 22.09 -11.15
CA SER A 454 14.31 22.88 -11.64
C SER A 454 13.92 24.34 -11.86
N SER A 455 12.70 24.61 -12.33
CA SER A 455 12.19 25.98 -12.51
C SER A 455 11.97 26.69 -11.17
N LEU A 456 11.39 25.99 -10.16
CA LEU A 456 11.24 26.53 -8.81
C LEU A 456 12.60 26.97 -8.23
N LEU A 457 13.61 26.12 -8.34
CA LEU A 457 14.97 26.41 -7.88
C LEU A 457 15.61 27.59 -8.64
N ALA A 458 15.46 27.63 -9.97
CA ALA A 458 16.00 28.70 -10.80
C ALA A 458 15.42 30.09 -10.45
N HIS A 459 14.17 30.13 -9.97
CA HIS A 459 13.53 31.37 -9.48
C HIS A 459 13.79 31.64 -8.00
N GLY A 460 14.63 30.84 -7.33
CA GLY A 460 15.03 31.02 -5.95
C GLY A 460 13.97 30.61 -4.91
N VAL A 461 12.99 29.81 -5.31
CA VAL A 461 12.00 29.24 -4.40
C VAL A 461 12.58 27.97 -3.78
N LYS A 462 12.89 28.03 -2.48
CA LYS A 462 13.45 26.91 -1.72
C LYS A 462 12.34 25.99 -1.21
N VAL A 463 11.89 25.07 -2.05
CA VAL A 463 10.98 24.00 -1.64
C VAL A 463 11.78 22.94 -0.88
N ARG A 464 11.30 22.55 0.31
CA ARG A 464 11.95 21.59 1.21
C ARG A 464 11.25 20.23 1.21
N GLY A 465 10.13 20.11 0.54
CA GLY A 465 9.38 18.88 0.38
C GLY A 465 8.37 18.97 -0.74
N ALA A 466 7.84 17.84 -1.12
CA ALA A 466 6.78 17.74 -2.10
C ALA A 466 5.85 16.59 -1.76
N TYR A 467 4.60 16.84 -2.00
CA TYR A 467 3.54 15.86 -1.97
C TYR A 467 3.13 15.57 -3.42
N LEU A 468 3.35 14.35 -3.86
CA LEU A 468 2.88 13.90 -5.17
C LEU A 468 1.55 13.15 -4.97
N ASP A 469 0.49 13.86 -5.32
CA ASP A 469 -0.87 13.39 -5.18
C ASP A 469 -1.14 12.12 -6.00
N VAL A 470 -2.08 11.30 -5.55
CA VAL A 470 -2.56 10.04 -6.14
C VAL A 470 -1.51 8.96 -6.42
N PHE A 471 -0.21 9.23 -6.26
CA PHE A 471 0.83 8.28 -6.66
C PHE A 471 0.83 6.99 -5.84
N ALA A 472 0.67 7.09 -4.52
CA ALA A 472 0.69 5.92 -3.66
C ALA A 472 -0.65 5.16 -3.66
N VAL A 473 -1.78 5.86 -3.63
CA VAL A 473 -3.12 5.29 -3.38
C VAL A 473 -3.83 4.76 -4.63
N VAL A 474 -3.57 5.37 -5.80
CA VAL A 474 -4.24 4.97 -7.03
C VAL A 474 -3.60 3.69 -7.60
N PRO A 475 -4.40 2.71 -8.03
CA PRO A 475 -3.86 1.48 -8.63
C PRO A 475 -2.80 1.77 -9.68
N PRO A 476 -1.77 0.91 -9.79
CA PRO A 476 -0.79 1.06 -10.85
C PRO A 476 -1.44 0.91 -12.23
N ASP A 477 -1.15 1.86 -13.11
CA ASP A 477 -1.67 1.90 -14.48
C ASP A 477 -0.83 1.04 -15.42
N GLU A 478 -1.47 0.33 -16.37
CA GLU A 478 -0.80 -0.25 -17.54
C GLU A 478 -0.90 0.69 -18.74
N CYS A 479 0.09 0.65 -19.63
CA CYS A 479 0.09 1.39 -20.88
C CYS A 479 0.46 0.50 -22.05
N TYR A 480 -0.46 0.30 -22.98
CA TYR A 480 -0.25 -0.44 -24.23
C TYR A 480 0.24 0.42 -25.40
N ASN A 481 0.57 1.69 -25.17
CA ASN A 481 1.13 2.54 -26.23
C ASN A 481 2.52 2.02 -26.62
N PRO A 482 2.78 1.69 -27.91
CA PRO A 482 4.04 1.12 -28.34
C PRO A 482 5.25 2.07 -28.15
N ASP A 483 5.03 3.38 -28.09
CA ASP A 483 6.10 4.37 -27.91
C ASP A 483 6.56 4.46 -26.44
N HIS A 484 5.67 4.12 -25.49
CA HIS A 484 5.96 4.15 -24.06
C HIS A 484 5.18 3.06 -23.30
N PRO A 485 5.39 1.78 -23.65
CA PRO A 485 4.70 0.69 -22.94
C PRO A 485 5.14 0.65 -21.49
N ALA A 486 4.20 0.30 -20.59
CA ALA A 486 4.47 0.15 -19.17
C ALA A 486 3.58 -0.92 -18.56
N THR A 487 4.18 -1.85 -17.82
CA THR A 487 3.50 -2.78 -16.93
C THR A 487 3.10 -2.06 -15.64
N ARG A 488 2.29 -2.72 -14.77
CA ARG A 488 2.01 -2.19 -13.42
C ARG A 488 3.29 -2.06 -12.58
N THR A 489 4.20 -3.02 -12.68
CA THR A 489 5.53 -2.96 -12.05
C THR A 489 6.33 -1.76 -12.56
N ASP A 490 6.33 -1.49 -13.88
CA ASP A 490 6.97 -0.30 -14.43
C ASP A 490 6.33 0.99 -13.93
N CYS A 491 4.99 1.02 -13.81
CA CYS A 491 4.27 2.17 -13.27
C CYS A 491 4.75 2.52 -11.86
N LEU A 492 4.80 1.53 -10.94
CA LEU A 492 5.30 1.73 -9.58
C LEU A 492 6.75 2.23 -9.58
N LYS A 493 7.60 1.62 -10.42
CA LYS A 493 9.01 2.03 -10.58
C LYS A 493 9.14 3.49 -11.04
N TYR A 494 8.35 3.92 -12.03
CA TYR A 494 8.40 5.30 -12.53
C TYR A 494 7.83 6.31 -11.54
N ARG A 495 6.76 5.95 -10.81
CA ARG A 495 6.25 6.77 -9.71
C ARG A 495 7.29 6.89 -8.59
N GLY A 496 7.91 5.78 -8.18
CA GLY A 496 9.01 5.76 -7.21
C GLY A 496 10.19 6.65 -7.64
N ALA A 497 10.57 6.60 -8.92
CA ALA A 497 11.66 7.45 -9.43
C ALA A 497 11.35 8.96 -9.34
N CYS A 498 10.09 9.38 -9.43
CA CYS A 498 9.69 10.77 -9.19
C CYS A 498 9.91 11.17 -7.72
N LEU A 499 9.49 10.32 -6.79
CA LEU A 499 9.66 10.54 -5.36
C LEU A 499 11.14 10.52 -4.95
N ASP A 500 11.93 9.58 -5.48
CA ASP A 500 13.37 9.50 -5.24
C ASP A 500 14.12 10.72 -5.79
N PHE A 501 13.69 11.28 -6.91
CA PHE A 501 14.26 12.52 -7.43
C PHE A 501 14.08 13.68 -6.43
N LEU A 502 12.90 13.82 -5.83
CA LEU A 502 12.63 14.85 -4.82
C LEU A 502 13.50 14.66 -3.57
N ARG A 503 13.68 13.42 -3.11
CA ARG A 503 14.58 13.09 -1.99
C ARG A 503 16.05 13.36 -2.34
N ALA A 504 16.48 13.06 -3.58
CA ALA A 504 17.83 13.35 -4.06
C ALA A 504 18.13 14.85 -4.13
N MET A 505 17.11 15.71 -4.27
CA MET A 505 17.24 17.16 -4.14
C MET A 505 17.36 17.63 -2.68
N GLY A 506 17.37 16.72 -1.70
CA GLY A 506 17.41 17.00 -0.27
C GLY A 506 16.05 17.37 0.32
N GLY A 507 14.96 17.13 -0.40
CA GLY A 507 13.60 17.37 0.05
C GLY A 507 13.01 16.18 0.83
N VAL A 508 11.86 16.39 1.46
CA VAL A 508 10.97 15.36 2.01
C VAL A 508 9.99 14.97 0.92
N ALA A 509 9.85 13.68 0.67
CA ALA A 509 8.86 13.17 -0.28
C ALA A 509 7.64 12.64 0.45
N SER A 510 6.46 12.95 -0.05
CA SER A 510 5.18 12.46 0.46
C SER A 510 4.18 12.16 -0.65
N SER A 511 3.11 11.45 -0.31
CA SER A 511 2.00 11.16 -1.21
C SER A 511 0.70 11.05 -0.41
N GLU A 512 -0.41 10.75 -1.09
CA GLU A 512 -1.76 10.84 -0.52
C GLU A 512 -1.98 9.85 0.64
N GLU A 513 -1.73 8.57 0.42
CA GLU A 513 -1.97 7.50 1.41
C GLU A 513 -0.79 6.51 1.46
N PRO A 514 -0.71 5.67 2.49
CA PRO A 514 0.48 4.86 2.74
C PRO A 514 0.42 3.46 2.09
N ALA A 515 0.31 3.35 0.76
CA ALA A 515 0.50 2.04 0.14
C ALA A 515 1.96 1.57 0.32
N ASP A 516 2.15 0.30 0.68
CA ASP A 516 3.44 -0.20 1.17
C ASP A 516 4.56 -0.18 0.12
N TRP A 517 4.23 -0.35 -1.18
CA TRP A 517 5.20 -0.22 -2.26
C TRP A 517 5.95 1.12 -2.25
N ALA A 518 5.28 2.18 -1.74
CA ALA A 518 5.84 3.54 -1.72
C ALA A 518 6.74 3.80 -0.49
N ILE A 519 6.70 2.96 0.54
CA ILE A 519 7.45 3.16 1.80
C ILE A 519 8.94 3.42 1.60
N PRO A 520 9.67 2.75 0.69
CA PRO A 520 11.07 3.08 0.42
C PRO A 520 11.29 4.46 -0.17
N HIS A 521 10.28 5.06 -0.78
CA HIS A 521 10.35 6.28 -1.59
C HIS A 521 9.80 7.54 -0.88
N ILE A 522 9.00 7.39 0.17
CA ILE A 522 8.33 8.50 0.88
C ILE A 522 8.72 8.55 2.36
N ASP A 523 8.64 9.73 2.96
CA ASP A 523 8.97 10.00 4.36
C ASP A 523 7.73 10.28 5.22
N LEU A 524 6.70 10.81 4.59
CA LEU A 524 5.43 11.24 5.16
C LEU A 524 4.30 10.91 4.19
N VAL A 525 3.09 10.73 4.69
CA VAL A 525 1.86 10.73 3.87
C VAL A 525 0.96 11.89 4.27
N HIS A 526 -0.03 12.21 3.42
CA HIS A 526 -0.98 13.25 3.76
C HIS A 526 -1.98 12.76 4.81
N HIS A 527 -2.46 11.54 4.69
CA HIS A 527 -3.34 10.90 5.67
C HIS A 527 -3.26 9.36 5.55
N GLY A 528 -3.77 8.68 6.57
CA GLY A 528 -3.91 7.23 6.57
C GLY A 528 -5.25 6.86 7.21
N PRO A 529 -6.35 6.92 6.44
CA PRO A 529 -7.70 6.78 6.98
C PRO A 529 -8.04 5.34 7.38
N TYR A 530 -9.14 5.18 8.11
CA TYR A 530 -9.84 3.90 8.23
C TYR A 530 -10.84 3.71 7.09
N ALA A 531 -11.20 2.47 6.80
CA ALA A 531 -12.26 2.15 5.85
C ALA A 531 -13.63 2.48 6.43
N LEU A 532 -14.36 3.37 5.78
CA LEU A 532 -15.66 3.89 6.21
C LEU A 532 -16.72 3.63 5.13
N ALA A 533 -17.97 3.49 5.53
CA ALA A 533 -19.10 3.25 4.65
C ALA A 533 -20.15 4.38 4.77
N PRO A 534 -20.82 4.75 3.68
CA PRO A 534 -20.65 4.33 2.27
C PRO A 534 -19.49 5.07 1.56
N ASP A 535 -19.02 6.17 2.13
CA ASP A 535 -17.95 7.00 1.60
C ASP A 535 -16.64 6.72 2.35
N PRO A 536 -15.54 6.34 1.67
CA PRO A 536 -14.24 6.12 2.33
C PRO A 536 -13.72 7.30 3.16
N GLY A 537 -14.20 8.50 2.94
CA GLY A 537 -13.81 9.68 3.71
C GLY A 537 -14.66 9.93 4.95
N HIS A 538 -15.91 9.49 4.98
CA HIS A 538 -16.88 9.81 6.01
C HIS A 538 -17.86 8.65 6.25
N GLY A 539 -18.32 8.47 7.48
CA GLY A 539 -19.34 7.50 7.83
C GLY A 539 -18.92 6.56 8.96
N PRO A 540 -19.74 5.53 9.22
CA PRO A 540 -19.41 4.51 10.21
C PRO A 540 -18.28 3.59 9.71
N ALA A 541 -17.49 3.03 10.62
CA ALA A 541 -16.47 2.04 10.29
C ALA A 541 -17.09 0.82 9.60
N MET A 542 -16.42 0.32 8.56
CA MET A 542 -16.84 -0.90 7.83
C MET A 542 -16.65 -2.18 8.64
N GLY A 543 -15.76 -2.18 9.60
CA GLY A 543 -15.44 -3.25 10.53
C GLY A 543 -14.92 -2.66 11.84
N ILE A 544 -14.22 -3.45 12.63
CA ILE A 544 -13.55 -2.97 13.85
C ILE A 544 -12.21 -2.39 13.44
N PRO A 545 -11.96 -1.07 13.61
CA PRO A 545 -10.69 -0.45 13.26
C PRO A 545 -9.54 -1.03 14.09
N ILE A 546 -8.46 -1.43 13.42
CA ILE A 546 -7.22 -1.91 14.04
C ILE A 546 -6.01 -1.32 13.30
N PRO A 547 -4.90 -1.05 13.98
CA PRO A 547 -3.75 -0.36 13.41
C PRO A 547 -2.81 -1.32 12.65
N LEU A 548 -3.33 -2.10 11.68
CA LEU A 548 -2.51 -3.08 10.96
C LEU A 548 -1.33 -2.45 10.24
N PHE A 549 -1.56 -1.31 9.59
CA PHE A 549 -0.49 -0.60 8.89
C PHE A 549 0.61 -0.16 9.86
N ASN A 550 0.26 0.41 11.00
CA ASN A 550 1.22 0.85 12.01
C ASN A 550 1.89 -0.32 12.75
N LEU A 551 1.25 -1.47 12.91
CA LEU A 551 1.90 -2.69 13.40
C LEU A 551 3.04 -3.15 12.48
N VAL A 552 2.97 -2.81 11.19
CA VAL A 552 4.03 -3.11 10.21
C VAL A 552 5.01 -1.95 10.06
N TYR A 553 4.54 -0.70 9.90
CA TYR A 553 5.30 0.43 9.36
C TYR A 553 5.39 1.66 10.26
N HIS A 554 4.97 1.60 11.54
CA HIS A 554 4.99 2.77 12.44
C HIS A 554 6.34 3.51 12.44
N ASP A 555 7.44 2.77 12.49
CA ASP A 555 8.80 3.30 12.50
C ASP A 555 9.42 3.44 11.09
N ALA A 556 8.60 3.41 10.05
CA ALA A 556 9.03 3.56 8.66
C ALA A 556 8.47 4.79 7.96
N ILE A 557 7.34 5.35 8.43
CA ILE A 557 6.67 6.50 7.80
C ILE A 557 5.92 7.34 8.83
N LEU A 558 5.84 8.65 8.58
CA LEU A 558 5.08 9.57 9.41
C LEU A 558 3.64 9.71 8.87
N LEU A 559 2.67 9.56 9.78
CA LEU A 559 1.24 9.60 9.49
C LEU A 559 0.55 10.70 10.30
N PRO A 560 0.01 11.75 9.66
CA PRO A 560 -0.79 12.76 10.34
C PRO A 560 -2.25 12.33 10.53
N TRP A 561 -2.86 12.84 11.58
CA TRP A 561 -4.23 12.55 11.98
C TRP A 561 -5.01 13.85 12.22
N SER A 562 -6.23 13.90 11.69
CA SER A 562 -7.19 14.94 12.05
C SER A 562 -7.61 14.78 13.51
N LEU A 563 -7.87 15.88 14.22
CA LEU A 563 -8.22 15.87 15.64
C LEU A 563 -9.74 15.79 15.87
N GLY A 564 -10.50 16.34 14.93
CA GLY A 564 -11.95 16.53 15.04
C GLY A 564 -12.75 15.23 15.08
N LYS A 565 -13.97 15.34 15.57
CA LYS A 565 -14.95 14.25 15.62
C LYS A 565 -15.49 13.93 14.23
N GLY A 566 -15.42 12.66 13.80
CA GLY A 566 -15.87 12.24 12.47
C GLY A 566 -15.17 12.95 11.32
N ALA A 567 -13.97 13.46 11.55
CA ALA A 567 -13.14 14.07 10.50
C ALA A 567 -12.79 13.05 9.41
N TRP A 568 -12.29 13.55 8.28
CA TRP A 568 -11.97 12.68 7.15
C TRP A 568 -11.12 11.47 7.55
N GLY A 569 -11.59 10.27 7.20
CA GLY A 569 -10.94 9.01 7.55
C GLY A 569 -11.10 8.55 9.00
N ILE A 570 -11.85 9.28 9.82
CA ILE A 570 -12.16 8.94 11.20
C ILE A 570 -13.61 8.45 11.28
N PRO A 571 -13.91 7.32 11.96
CA PRO A 571 -15.27 6.86 12.13
C PRO A 571 -16.19 7.94 12.70
N GLU A 572 -17.40 8.05 12.18
CA GLU A 572 -18.39 9.03 12.67
C GLU A 572 -18.59 8.88 14.18
N ASN A 573 -18.79 9.99 14.85
CA ASN A 573 -18.92 10.06 16.32
C ASN A 573 -17.66 9.71 17.13
N GLU A 574 -16.50 9.48 16.51
CA GLU A 574 -15.24 9.25 17.19
C GLU A 574 -14.29 10.45 17.04
N LEU A 575 -13.51 10.73 18.10
CA LEU A 575 -12.52 11.79 18.09
C LEU A 575 -11.26 11.33 17.36
N GLY A 576 -10.87 12.04 16.29
CA GLY A 576 -9.62 11.79 15.58
C GLY A 576 -8.38 11.92 16.46
N TYR A 577 -8.42 12.80 17.47
CA TYR A 577 -7.39 12.92 18.48
C TYR A 577 -7.06 11.59 19.17
N LEU A 578 -8.08 10.81 19.55
CA LEU A 578 -7.88 9.50 20.19
C LEU A 578 -7.29 8.47 19.22
N HIS A 579 -7.70 8.51 17.96
CA HIS A 579 -7.09 7.68 16.92
C HIS A 579 -5.64 8.10 16.64
N GLY A 580 -5.35 9.39 16.65
CA GLY A 580 -3.98 9.90 16.55
C GLY A 580 -3.09 9.42 17.71
N LEU A 581 -3.62 9.41 18.93
CA LEU A 581 -2.89 8.92 20.12
C LEU A 581 -2.63 7.42 20.07
N ILE A 582 -3.65 6.58 19.81
CA ILE A 582 -3.47 5.10 19.78
C ILE A 582 -2.49 4.67 18.68
N ASN A 583 -2.37 5.46 17.61
CA ASN A 583 -1.44 5.27 16.51
C ASN A 583 -0.11 6.03 16.69
N ALA A 584 0.02 6.86 17.73
CA ALA A 584 1.16 7.75 17.99
C ALA A 584 1.59 8.56 16.76
N GLY A 585 0.60 9.00 15.95
CA GLY A 585 0.82 9.76 14.72
C GLY A 585 1.07 11.24 14.96
N LEU A 586 1.28 11.99 13.87
CA LEU A 586 1.40 13.45 13.91
C LEU A 586 0.01 14.10 13.94
N PRO A 587 -0.16 15.26 14.59
CA PRO A 587 -1.42 16.01 14.53
C PRO A 587 -1.47 16.93 13.31
N TYR A 588 -2.65 17.12 12.71
CA TYR A 588 -2.93 18.32 11.94
C TYR A 588 -3.11 19.51 12.85
N LEU A 589 -2.67 20.69 12.38
CA LEU A 589 -2.78 21.96 13.08
C LEU A 589 -3.48 22.98 12.19
N SER A 590 -4.55 23.59 12.66
CA SER A 590 -5.23 24.68 11.96
C SER A 590 -4.39 25.98 12.01
N LEU A 591 -4.64 26.90 11.06
CA LEU A 591 -3.94 28.20 11.04
C LEU A 591 -4.35 29.15 12.18
N ASN A 592 -5.48 28.88 12.83
CA ASN A 592 -5.96 29.68 13.96
C ASN A 592 -6.44 28.80 15.12
N PRO A 593 -5.53 28.00 15.74
CA PRO A 593 -5.90 27.04 16.76
C PRO A 593 -6.36 27.71 18.05
N GLY A 594 -7.39 27.12 18.67
CA GLY A 594 -7.78 27.42 20.05
C GLY A 594 -6.83 26.76 21.06
N LYS A 595 -7.06 27.03 22.35
CA LYS A 595 -6.22 26.45 23.42
C LYS A 595 -6.29 24.93 23.45
N GLU A 596 -7.49 24.35 23.34
CA GLU A 596 -7.69 22.89 23.37
C GLU A 596 -6.95 22.21 22.23
N GLU A 597 -7.06 22.71 20.98
CA GLU A 597 -6.32 22.19 19.83
C GLU A 597 -4.81 22.26 20.04
N LEU A 598 -4.30 23.38 20.59
CA LEU A 598 -2.87 23.48 20.89
C LEU A 598 -2.41 22.47 21.93
N ASP A 599 -3.20 22.19 22.96
CA ASP A 599 -2.86 21.21 23.99
C ASP A 599 -2.89 19.78 23.44
N GLN A 600 -3.87 19.45 22.59
CA GLN A 600 -3.94 18.17 21.87
C GLN A 600 -2.73 17.99 20.93
N VAL A 601 -2.42 19.01 20.14
CA VAL A 601 -1.25 19.03 19.23
C VAL A 601 0.04 18.82 20.00
N ARG A 602 0.25 19.51 21.11
CA ARG A 602 1.46 19.36 21.94
C ARG A 602 1.58 17.94 22.49
N THR A 603 0.49 17.36 22.96
CA THR A 603 0.47 15.99 23.49
C THR A 603 0.84 14.97 22.41
N MET A 604 0.24 15.06 21.22
CA MET A 604 0.57 14.15 20.12
C MET A 604 2.00 14.34 19.61
N CYS A 605 2.47 15.58 19.48
CA CYS A 605 3.84 15.86 19.09
C CYS A 605 4.84 15.26 20.10
N ALA A 606 4.62 15.43 21.40
CA ALA A 606 5.49 14.87 22.44
C ALA A 606 5.47 13.34 22.46
N LEU A 607 4.31 12.71 22.21
CA LEU A 607 4.19 11.25 22.07
C LEU A 607 4.96 10.77 20.84
N ASN A 608 4.74 11.38 19.66
CA ASN A 608 5.44 11.02 18.44
C ASN A 608 6.96 11.26 18.54
N GLU A 609 7.40 12.33 19.20
CA GLU A 609 8.82 12.57 19.47
C GLU A 609 9.46 11.45 20.30
N ARG A 610 8.72 10.87 21.25
CA ARG A 610 9.18 9.74 22.06
C ARG A 610 9.24 8.44 21.26
N VAL A 611 8.18 8.10 20.51
CA VAL A 611 8.02 6.76 19.93
C VAL A 611 8.03 6.72 18.39
N GLY A 612 8.06 7.84 17.69
CA GLY A 612 7.96 7.89 16.22
C GLY A 612 9.05 7.11 15.46
N LEU A 613 10.22 6.88 16.09
CA LEU A 613 11.30 6.06 15.55
C LEU A 613 11.27 4.60 16.06
N LEU A 614 10.22 4.20 16.77
CA LEU A 614 10.12 2.90 17.42
C LEU A 614 9.03 2.05 16.79
N GLU A 615 9.26 0.75 16.77
CA GLU A 615 8.26 -0.22 16.35
C GLU A 615 7.03 -0.18 17.28
N MET A 616 5.82 -0.18 16.72
CA MET A 616 4.60 -0.55 17.43
C MET A 616 4.58 -2.08 17.56
N THR A 617 4.92 -2.60 18.74
CA THR A 617 5.13 -4.03 18.97
C THR A 617 3.85 -4.80 19.21
N ARG A 618 2.81 -4.13 19.74
CA ARG A 618 1.56 -4.77 20.15
C ARG A 618 0.37 -3.82 20.05
N HIS A 619 -0.77 -4.39 19.75
CA HIS A 619 -2.09 -3.78 19.93
C HIS A 619 -3.03 -4.82 20.55
N GLU A 620 -3.90 -4.41 21.47
CA GLU A 620 -4.84 -5.29 22.13
C GLU A 620 -6.14 -4.57 22.48
N PHE A 621 -7.23 -5.32 22.44
CA PHE A 621 -8.50 -4.92 23.05
C PHE A 621 -8.48 -5.31 24.51
N LEU A 622 -8.86 -4.38 25.40
CA LEU A 622 -8.82 -4.62 26.84
C LEU A 622 -10.14 -5.19 27.39
N ASP A 623 -11.18 -5.15 26.58
CA ASP A 623 -12.50 -5.73 26.89
C ASP A 623 -13.22 -6.18 25.62
N GLY A 624 -14.38 -6.82 25.79
CA GLY A 624 -15.18 -7.37 24.69
C GLY A 624 -15.96 -6.32 23.88
N SER A 625 -15.91 -5.04 24.25
CA SER A 625 -16.59 -3.96 23.51
C SER A 625 -15.81 -3.52 22.27
N PHE A 626 -14.52 -3.88 22.17
CA PHE A 626 -13.56 -3.36 21.19
C PHE A 626 -13.35 -1.84 21.28
N ARG A 627 -13.94 -1.17 22.27
CA ARG A 627 -13.88 0.28 22.45
C ARG A 627 -12.71 0.73 23.30
N LYS A 628 -12.20 -0.14 24.17
CA LYS A 628 -11.02 0.12 24.99
C LYS A 628 -9.81 -0.62 24.43
N GLN A 629 -8.85 0.15 23.94
CA GLN A 629 -7.71 -0.38 23.20
C GLN A 629 -6.38 0.08 23.81
N ARG A 630 -5.33 -0.69 23.58
CA ARG A 630 -3.96 -0.36 23.99
C ARG A 630 -2.97 -0.69 22.89
N THR A 631 -2.06 0.23 22.61
CA THR A 631 -0.84 -0.02 21.82
C THR A 631 0.37 -0.03 22.74
N THR A 632 1.41 -0.79 22.33
CA THR A 632 2.70 -0.85 23.02
C THR A 632 3.82 -0.64 22.00
N PHE A 633 4.82 0.15 22.37
CA PHE A 633 5.99 0.46 21.55
C PHE A 633 7.24 -0.24 22.09
N ALA A 634 8.31 -0.28 21.27
CA ALA A 634 9.52 -1.07 21.57
C ALA A 634 10.27 -0.66 22.84
N ASP A 635 10.11 0.57 23.32
CA ASP A 635 10.68 1.06 24.59
C ASP A 635 9.80 0.73 25.83
N GLY A 636 8.67 0.05 25.63
CA GLY A 636 7.68 -0.24 26.68
C GLY A 636 6.65 0.89 26.87
N THR A 637 6.72 1.99 26.15
CA THR A 637 5.66 3.02 26.17
C THR A 637 4.33 2.40 25.75
N THR A 638 3.27 2.66 26.51
CA THR A 638 1.91 2.24 26.18
C THR A 638 0.98 3.43 26.05
N VAL A 639 0.05 3.31 25.11
CA VAL A 639 -1.06 4.25 24.94
C VAL A 639 -2.36 3.45 25.07
N THR A 640 -3.16 3.77 26.06
CA THR A 640 -4.50 3.20 26.27
C THR A 640 -5.54 4.25 25.93
N VAL A 641 -6.53 3.88 25.13
CA VAL A 641 -7.64 4.75 24.73
C VAL A 641 -8.96 4.05 25.06
N ASP A 642 -9.90 4.79 25.60
CA ASP A 642 -11.29 4.39 25.80
C ASP A 642 -12.17 5.30 24.92
N PHE A 643 -12.60 4.79 23.77
CA PHE A 643 -13.41 5.54 22.80
C PHE A 643 -14.84 5.80 23.27
N GLU A 644 -15.34 5.04 24.25
CA GLU A 644 -16.68 5.25 24.79
C GLU A 644 -16.68 6.40 25.81
N LYS A 645 -15.62 6.47 26.65
CA LYS A 645 -15.47 7.50 27.67
C LYS A 645 -14.72 8.74 27.16
N GLU A 646 -14.22 8.69 25.94
CA GLU A 646 -13.37 9.71 25.33
C GLU A 646 -12.15 10.06 26.23
N THR A 647 -11.47 9.02 26.78
CA THR A 647 -10.32 9.19 27.66
C THR A 647 -9.10 8.42 27.17
N PHE A 648 -7.93 8.84 27.63
CA PHE A 648 -6.68 8.14 27.30
C PHE A 648 -5.69 8.15 28.47
N GLU A 649 -4.71 7.24 28.41
CA GLU A 649 -3.57 7.16 29.32
C GLU A 649 -2.31 6.85 28.53
N ILE A 650 -1.23 7.57 28.81
CA ILE A 650 0.11 7.32 28.25
C ILE A 650 1.04 6.95 29.41
N SER A 651 1.68 5.78 29.33
CA SER A 651 2.60 5.30 30.35
C SER A 651 3.96 4.90 29.74
N PRO A 652 5.11 5.38 30.30
CA PRO A 652 5.18 6.39 31.36
C PRO A 652 4.65 7.77 30.89
N ARG A 653 4.23 8.59 31.83
CA ARG A 653 3.71 9.94 31.50
C ARG A 653 4.67 10.72 30.62
N LEU A 654 4.12 11.50 29.71
CA LEU A 654 4.90 12.49 28.97
C LEU A 654 5.44 13.53 29.93
N PRO A 655 6.63 14.12 29.67
CA PRO A 655 7.11 15.29 30.41
C PRO A 655 6.01 16.36 30.43
N GLU A 656 5.88 17.07 31.55
CA GLU A 656 5.00 18.24 31.58
C GLU A 656 5.51 19.23 30.51
N ILE A 657 4.67 19.52 29.54
CA ILE A 657 4.96 20.51 28.54
C ILE A 657 4.81 21.84 29.26
N GLY A 658 5.93 22.40 29.71
CA GLY A 658 5.96 23.63 30.48
C GLY A 658 5.15 24.70 29.77
N SER A 659 4.20 25.32 30.47
CA SER A 659 3.73 26.65 30.17
C SER A 659 4.93 27.59 30.35
N GLU A 660 5.74 27.74 29.29
CA GLU A 660 6.59 28.92 29.22
C GLU A 660 5.62 30.11 29.14
N GLU A 661 5.53 30.85 30.26
CA GLU A 661 4.84 32.13 30.40
C GLU A 661 5.32 33.19 29.39
#